data_f3da507efb30c597069278faa19e0d99
#
_entry.id   f3da507efb30c597069278faa19e0d99
#
_cell.length_a   1.000
_cell.length_b   1.000
_cell.length_c   1.000
_cell.angle_alpha   90.00
_cell.angle_beta   90.00
_cell.angle_gamma   90.00
#
_symmetry.space_group_name_H-M   'P 1'
#
loop_
_entity.id
_entity.type
_entity.pdbx_description
1 polymer ?
#
loop_
_entity_poly.entity_id
_entity_poly.type
_entity_poly.pdbx_seq_one_letter_code
_entity_poly.pdbx_strand_id
1 'polypeptide(L)'
;MEENIDLIKNDHIIPVKIDEEMKSSYIDYSMSVIVSRALPDVRDGFKPVHRRVLFGMNELGNTSDKPTKKSARIVGEVMGKYHPHGDSSIYGTLVRMAQPWAMRYCLVDGQGNFGSVDGDGAAAMRYTEARLSKLAEEMLRDIDKDTVDMQNNFDDSLKEPVVLPCRFPNLLVNGASGIAVGMATNMPTHNLSEVIDGCCAYIDNIKARMHDASVEEITVENLMEYVKAPDFPTGGTIYGYQGVRDAFETGRGRIVIRSNADIETDDNGRERIIITELPYGVVKSDLVKNIAELVNDKKIEGIADINDHSKRDIRIVVEVKRDANAQVVLNKLYKFTALQSSFAVNNIALVKGRPMLLNLKQLIGNFIDHRMDVVTRRTRYELRKAEEKAHILEGLIIAVDNIDEVVRIIRASRTPADAQTNLEARFNLDNLQSKAIVDMRLSALTGLRIDELKAEYEEIEKLIAHLNELLASEEMRYDLINTELIEIKDKYGDERRTKIVKMATEFNPEDMYADDEMVITISHLGYIKRTPLADFRQQSRGGIGSKAGSARDQDFIEKVYQASMHSTMMFFTEMGRLYWQKVYDLPEGNKQSKGRAIQNMINLQKGDKVRTCINVKGLNDAEYVNSHFLIFITKNGLMKKTTLESYSRPRANGIIALGLRDGDELIGVTLTDGESEMLVASYNGKVVRFNEGGVRPMGRGATGVKAITLEEDGQDRVIGTVCVEKGTDKTILVISENGFGKRTPVDDEEGNPIYRVTNRGGKGVKTIEITEKTGHLIGIEAVTDADDLMLMTKSGTAIRMDISTIRQTGRAAQGVKLIELQKRNDSLVSGCIVPKEEEENGDALLNGENGENGEINNETNE
;
A
#
# COMPACT_ATOMS: atom_id res chain seq x y z
N MET A 1 44.21 9.06 -58.55
CA MET A 1 43.68 8.06 -57.56
C MET A 1 44.68 6.96 -57.25
N GLU A 2 45.77 6.83 -57.95
CA GLU A 2 46.83 5.79 -57.66
C GLU A 2 47.94 6.30 -56.71
N GLU A 3 48.17 7.62 -56.61
CA GLU A 3 49.20 8.18 -55.70
C GLU A 3 48.79 8.21 -54.19
N ASN A 4 47.53 8.01 -53.86
CA ASN A 4 47.06 7.94 -52.46
C ASN A 4 47.07 6.52 -51.89
N ILE A 5 47.35 5.49 -52.70
CA ILE A 5 47.38 4.06 -52.27
C ILE A 5 48.70 3.67 -51.69
N ASP A 6 49.83 4.35 -52.12
CA ASP A 6 51.17 4.01 -51.61
C ASP A 6 51.52 4.68 -50.25
N LEU A 7 50.80 5.73 -49.83
CA LEU A 7 50.90 6.31 -48.49
C LEU A 7 50.25 5.42 -47.39
N ILE A 8 49.29 4.59 -47.82
CA ILE A 8 48.59 3.67 -46.92
C ILE A 8 49.39 2.38 -46.60
N LYS A 9 50.38 2.04 -47.41
CA LYS A 9 51.17 0.79 -47.25
C LYS A 9 52.21 0.84 -46.13
N ASN A 10 52.50 2.01 -45.55
CA ASN A 10 53.46 2.18 -44.42
C ASN A 10 52.79 2.39 -43.05
N ASP A 11 51.48 2.53 -42.98
CA ASP A 11 50.75 2.57 -41.73
C ASP A 11 50.50 1.12 -41.27
N HIS A 12 50.84 0.80 -40.02
CA HIS A 12 50.45 -0.44 -39.36
C HIS A 12 48.94 -0.49 -39.16
N ILE A 13 48.20 -0.72 -40.23
CA ILE A 13 46.77 -0.89 -40.15
C ILE A 13 46.47 -2.29 -39.62
N ILE A 14 46.03 -2.41 -38.37
CA ILE A 14 45.57 -3.67 -37.78
C ILE A 14 44.08 -3.78 -38.09
N PRO A 15 43.65 -4.77 -38.89
CA PRO A 15 42.23 -5.00 -39.16
C PRO A 15 41.55 -5.51 -37.90
N VAL A 16 40.63 -4.69 -37.35
CA VAL A 16 39.82 -5.06 -36.20
C VAL A 16 38.40 -5.33 -36.67
N LYS A 17 37.86 -6.47 -36.30
CA LYS A 17 36.46 -6.80 -36.59
C LYS A 17 35.59 -6.06 -35.60
N ILE A 18 34.65 -5.29 -36.11
CA ILE A 18 33.76 -4.43 -35.28
C ILE A 18 32.94 -5.22 -34.27
N ASP A 19 32.52 -6.45 -34.60
CA ASP A 19 31.72 -7.31 -33.74
C ASP A 19 32.58 -7.87 -32.57
N GLU A 20 33.87 -8.16 -32.79
CA GLU A 20 34.79 -8.60 -31.74
C GLU A 20 35.16 -7.42 -30.81
N GLU A 21 35.47 -6.26 -31.38
CA GLU A 21 35.78 -5.05 -30.62
C GLU A 21 34.59 -4.58 -29.79
N MET A 22 33.39 -4.57 -30.39
CA MET A 22 32.15 -4.20 -29.68
C MET A 22 31.85 -5.16 -28.52
N LYS A 23 32.04 -6.46 -28.68
CA LYS A 23 31.86 -7.44 -27.60
C LYS A 23 32.86 -7.23 -26.48
N SER A 24 34.14 -7.08 -26.78
CA SER A 24 35.19 -6.88 -25.79
C SER A 24 34.94 -5.56 -25.01
N SER A 25 34.78 -4.46 -25.74
CA SER A 25 34.54 -3.13 -25.12
C SER A 25 33.26 -3.09 -24.31
N TYR A 26 32.18 -3.77 -24.74
CA TYR A 26 30.93 -3.85 -23.98
C TYR A 26 31.07 -4.70 -22.71
N ILE A 27 31.82 -5.79 -22.78
CA ILE A 27 32.12 -6.62 -21.59
C ILE A 27 32.93 -5.80 -20.59
N ASP A 28 33.97 -5.12 -21.01
CA ASP A 28 34.84 -4.29 -20.16
C ASP A 28 34.05 -3.15 -19.53
N TYR A 29 33.23 -2.47 -20.32
CA TYR A 29 32.32 -1.42 -19.80
C TYR A 29 31.34 -2.01 -18.78
N SER A 30 30.71 -3.14 -19.10
CA SER A 30 29.74 -3.79 -18.21
C SER A 30 30.38 -4.20 -16.89
N MET A 31 31.55 -4.80 -16.94
CA MET A 31 32.33 -5.19 -15.76
C MET A 31 32.69 -3.96 -14.90
N SER A 32 33.17 -2.88 -15.54
CA SER A 32 33.47 -1.64 -14.85
C SER A 32 32.24 -1.03 -14.18
N VAL A 33 31.08 -0.98 -14.86
CA VAL A 33 29.83 -0.46 -14.28
C VAL A 33 29.34 -1.31 -13.13
N ILE A 34 29.44 -2.64 -13.22
CA ILE A 34 28.99 -3.58 -12.18
C ILE A 34 29.88 -3.45 -10.94
N VAL A 35 31.20 -3.60 -11.10
CA VAL A 35 32.14 -3.74 -9.99
C VAL A 35 32.54 -2.38 -9.40
N SER A 36 32.75 -1.37 -10.27
CA SER A 36 33.38 -0.10 -9.86
C SER A 36 32.43 1.11 -9.82
N ARG A 37 31.13 0.95 -10.04
CA ARG A 37 30.21 2.09 -10.10
C ARG A 37 28.85 1.88 -9.42
N ALA A 38 28.08 0.86 -9.85
CA ALA A 38 26.64 0.81 -9.57
C ALA A 38 26.27 -0.01 -8.33
N LEU A 39 27.00 -1.09 -8.05
CA LEU A 39 26.68 -2.01 -6.96
C LEU A 39 27.50 -1.71 -5.70
N PRO A 40 26.89 -1.84 -4.49
CA PRO A 40 27.58 -1.70 -3.22
C PRO A 40 28.41 -2.95 -2.91
N ASP A 41 29.51 -2.79 -2.16
CA ASP A 41 30.20 -3.91 -1.52
C ASP A 41 29.40 -4.38 -0.30
N VAL A 42 29.29 -5.69 -0.11
CA VAL A 42 28.49 -6.27 1.00
C VAL A 42 29.05 -5.91 2.37
N ARG A 43 30.37 -5.70 2.48
CA ARG A 43 31.12 -5.47 3.73
C ARG A 43 30.83 -4.09 4.32
N ASP A 44 30.87 -3.03 3.52
CA ASP A 44 30.69 -1.64 3.99
C ASP A 44 29.42 -0.97 3.45
N GLY A 45 28.72 -1.59 2.50
CA GLY A 45 27.48 -1.08 1.92
C GLY A 45 27.67 0.09 0.97
N PHE A 46 28.91 0.41 0.58
CA PHE A 46 29.20 1.57 -0.24
C PHE A 46 29.54 1.24 -1.69
N LYS A 47 29.13 2.14 -2.56
CA LYS A 47 29.71 2.27 -3.90
C LYS A 47 31.04 3.03 -3.78
N PRO A 48 31.94 2.92 -4.77
CA PRO A 48 33.22 3.62 -4.73
C PRO A 48 33.11 5.13 -4.47
N VAL A 49 32.15 5.83 -5.05
CA VAL A 49 31.96 7.27 -4.84
C VAL A 49 31.63 7.62 -3.39
N HIS A 50 30.77 6.85 -2.70
CA HIS A 50 30.43 7.10 -1.28
C HIS A 50 31.66 6.91 -0.40
N ARG A 51 32.40 5.81 -0.62
CA ARG A 51 33.61 5.47 0.13
C ARG A 51 34.68 6.57 -0.03
N ARG A 52 34.90 7.04 -1.26
CA ARG A 52 35.86 8.11 -1.57
C ARG A 52 35.47 9.45 -0.96
N VAL A 53 34.18 9.78 -0.90
CA VAL A 53 33.70 11.02 -0.25
C VAL A 53 33.97 10.98 1.25
N LEU A 54 33.60 9.89 1.96
CA LEU A 54 33.86 9.78 3.38
C LEU A 54 35.35 9.72 3.71
N PHE A 55 36.14 8.97 2.94
CA PHE A 55 37.58 8.90 3.10
C PHE A 55 38.25 10.26 2.86
N GLY A 56 37.86 10.97 1.77
CA GLY A 56 38.41 12.31 1.50
C GLY A 56 38.04 13.33 2.56
N MET A 57 36.84 13.23 3.16
CA MET A 57 36.43 14.07 4.30
C MET A 57 37.32 13.77 5.53
N ASN A 58 37.64 12.51 5.78
CA ASN A 58 38.50 12.09 6.87
C ASN A 58 39.95 12.63 6.66
N GLU A 59 40.52 12.47 5.47
CA GLU A 59 41.84 13.00 5.10
C GLU A 59 41.92 14.54 5.25
N LEU A 60 40.84 15.25 4.94
CA LEU A 60 40.72 16.68 5.21
C LEU A 60 40.63 17.01 6.71
N GLY A 61 40.55 16.00 7.59
CA GLY A 61 40.29 16.18 9.01
C GLY A 61 38.95 16.89 9.26
N ASN A 62 37.91 16.59 8.46
CA ASN A 62 36.62 17.23 8.54
C ASN A 62 35.67 16.39 9.40
N THR A 63 36.05 16.17 10.62
CA THR A 63 35.37 15.34 11.63
C THR A 63 34.21 16.06 12.31
N SER A 64 33.37 15.34 13.01
CA SER A 64 32.13 15.84 13.64
C SER A 64 32.38 16.87 14.76
N ASP A 65 33.55 16.85 15.38
CA ASP A 65 34.00 17.77 16.42
C ASP A 65 34.51 19.12 15.88
N LYS A 66 34.75 19.21 14.57
CA LYS A 66 35.28 20.39 13.90
C LYS A 66 34.22 21.20 13.17
N PRO A 67 34.49 22.49 12.88
CA PRO A 67 33.61 23.32 12.07
C PRO A 67 33.38 22.73 10.69
N THR A 68 32.17 22.93 10.12
CA THR A 68 31.84 22.55 8.76
C THR A 68 32.76 23.19 7.72
N LYS A 69 32.97 22.50 6.60
CA LYS A 69 33.73 23.04 5.45
C LYS A 69 32.78 23.20 4.24
N LYS A 70 33.10 24.19 3.38
CA LYS A 70 32.35 24.35 2.11
C LYS A 70 32.33 23.04 1.33
N SER A 71 31.14 22.63 0.84
CA SER A 71 30.98 21.42 0.05
C SER A 71 31.85 21.42 -1.20
N ALA A 72 32.05 22.59 -1.82
CA ALA A 72 32.96 22.75 -2.95
C ALA A 72 34.41 22.34 -2.63
N ARG A 73 34.91 22.56 -1.39
CA ARG A 73 36.23 22.13 -0.98
C ARG A 73 36.32 20.60 -0.87
N ILE A 74 35.27 19.97 -0.30
CA ILE A 74 35.19 18.51 -0.18
C ILE A 74 35.15 17.87 -1.57
N VAL A 75 34.27 18.38 -2.44
CA VAL A 75 34.14 17.89 -3.82
C VAL A 75 35.45 18.02 -4.60
N GLY A 76 36.15 19.20 -4.49
CA GLY A 76 37.41 19.41 -5.13
C GLY A 76 38.50 18.45 -4.67
N GLU A 77 38.60 18.18 -3.36
CA GLU A 77 39.54 17.22 -2.78
C GLU A 77 39.29 15.79 -3.29
N VAL A 78 38.03 15.34 -3.25
CA VAL A 78 37.67 13.99 -3.71
C VAL A 78 37.91 13.83 -5.21
N MET A 79 37.52 14.84 -6.01
CA MET A 79 37.69 14.82 -7.46
C MET A 79 39.15 14.80 -7.87
N GLY A 80 39.94 15.64 -7.25
CA GLY A 80 41.37 15.75 -7.58
C GLY A 80 42.23 14.57 -7.15
N LYS A 81 41.84 13.85 -6.10
CA LYS A 81 42.69 12.80 -5.51
C LYS A 81 42.18 11.38 -5.76
N TYR A 82 40.87 11.16 -5.80
CA TYR A 82 40.32 9.80 -5.74
C TYR A 82 39.26 9.49 -6.81
N HIS A 83 38.44 10.46 -7.26
CA HIS A 83 37.30 10.18 -8.11
C HIS A 83 37.31 11.03 -9.38
N PRO A 84 37.90 10.52 -10.50
CA PRO A 84 38.06 11.27 -11.75
C PRO A 84 36.80 11.38 -12.59
N HIS A 85 35.71 11.85 -11.97
CA HIS A 85 34.39 12.04 -12.62
C HIS A 85 33.83 13.43 -12.32
N GLY A 86 32.70 13.77 -12.94
CA GLY A 86 32.10 15.09 -12.78
C GLY A 86 31.73 15.46 -11.32
N ASP A 87 31.99 16.73 -10.98
CA ASP A 87 31.69 17.31 -9.67
C ASP A 87 30.25 17.15 -9.21
N SER A 88 29.30 17.18 -10.14
CA SER A 88 27.88 17.01 -9.89
C SER A 88 27.55 15.62 -9.32
N SER A 89 28.26 14.56 -9.75
CA SER A 89 28.11 13.21 -9.22
C SER A 89 28.59 13.11 -7.78
N ILE A 90 29.76 13.70 -7.48
CA ILE A 90 30.34 13.73 -6.14
C ILE A 90 29.47 14.55 -5.20
N TYR A 91 29.06 15.75 -5.65
CA TYR A 91 28.19 16.62 -4.85
C TYR A 91 26.80 16.00 -4.61
N GLY A 92 26.19 15.41 -5.62
CA GLY A 92 24.92 14.71 -5.47
C GLY A 92 24.98 13.56 -4.47
N THR A 93 26.09 12.83 -4.42
CA THR A 93 26.35 11.79 -3.42
C THR A 93 26.50 12.37 -2.01
N LEU A 94 27.26 13.44 -1.85
CA LEU A 94 27.40 14.17 -0.57
C LEU A 94 26.03 14.66 -0.07
N VAL A 95 25.25 15.27 -0.95
CA VAL A 95 23.90 15.76 -0.66
C VAL A 95 23.00 14.63 -0.18
N ARG A 96 22.95 13.51 -0.90
CA ARG A 96 22.10 12.37 -0.51
C ARG A 96 22.47 11.82 0.86
N MET A 97 23.77 11.75 1.21
CA MET A 97 24.21 11.28 2.54
C MET A 97 23.85 12.23 3.69
N ALA A 98 23.46 13.47 3.39
CA ALA A 98 23.00 14.46 4.36
C ALA A 98 21.46 14.58 4.46
N GLN A 99 20.70 13.91 3.58
CA GLN A 99 19.23 14.04 3.53
C GLN A 99 18.53 13.05 4.47
N PRO A 100 17.82 13.52 5.52
CA PRO A 100 17.17 12.65 6.52
C PRO A 100 15.94 11.89 5.97
N TRP A 101 15.41 12.26 4.79
CA TRP A 101 14.35 11.53 4.09
C TRP A 101 14.89 10.50 3.08
N ALA A 102 16.18 10.54 2.77
CA ALA A 102 16.84 9.60 1.86
C ALA A 102 17.67 8.54 2.60
N MET A 103 18.24 8.89 3.74
CA MET A 103 19.07 8.01 4.60
C MET A 103 18.35 7.77 5.92
N ARG A 104 18.31 6.51 6.38
CA ARG A 104 17.76 6.19 7.71
C ARG A 104 18.67 6.77 8.82
N TYR A 105 19.97 6.73 8.60
CA TYR A 105 20.98 7.35 9.45
C TYR A 105 21.96 8.14 8.56
N CYS A 106 21.90 9.47 8.67
CA CYS A 106 22.74 10.35 7.85
C CYS A 106 24.23 10.20 8.21
N LEU A 107 25.05 10.10 7.19
CA LEU A 107 26.51 9.99 7.34
C LEU A 107 27.21 11.34 7.19
N VAL A 108 26.52 12.34 6.68
CA VAL A 108 27.02 13.71 6.52
C VAL A 108 26.13 14.65 7.32
N ASP A 109 26.76 15.51 8.13
CA ASP A 109 26.12 16.63 8.81
C ASP A 109 26.23 17.86 7.91
N GLY A 110 25.09 18.27 7.31
CA GLY A 110 25.02 19.35 6.33
C GLY A 110 24.46 20.64 6.92
N GLN A 111 25.04 21.78 6.52
CA GLN A 111 24.59 23.11 6.86
C GLN A 111 24.24 23.89 5.59
N GLY A 112 23.00 24.41 5.52
CA GLY A 112 22.45 25.10 4.35
C GLY A 112 21.32 24.33 3.70
N ASN A 113 21.01 24.63 2.44
CA ASN A 113 19.92 23.98 1.69
C ASN A 113 20.45 22.74 0.96
N PHE A 114 20.11 21.56 1.47
CA PHE A 114 20.37 20.24 0.87
C PHE A 114 19.16 19.65 0.13
N GLY A 115 18.20 20.49 -0.26
CA GLY A 115 16.94 20.06 -0.87
C GLY A 115 15.81 19.93 0.13
N SER A 116 14.65 19.48 -0.35
CA SER A 116 13.48 19.25 0.49
C SER A 116 12.71 17.98 0.07
N VAL A 117 11.75 17.58 0.89
CA VAL A 117 10.79 16.49 0.57
C VAL A 117 9.85 16.88 -0.59
N ASP A 118 9.78 18.18 -0.91
CA ASP A 118 9.02 18.71 -2.05
C ASP A 118 9.72 18.52 -3.40
N GLY A 119 10.90 17.89 -3.41
CA GLY A 119 11.67 17.66 -4.63
C GLY A 119 12.57 18.82 -5.03
N ASP A 120 12.69 19.86 -4.20
CA ASP A 120 13.64 20.94 -4.47
C ASP A 120 15.07 20.40 -4.47
N GLY A 121 15.85 20.86 -5.43
CA GLY A 121 17.27 20.53 -5.53
C GLY A 121 18.09 21.21 -4.42
N ALA A 122 19.25 20.65 -4.10
CA ALA A 122 20.19 21.28 -3.20
C ALA A 122 20.74 22.59 -3.82
N ALA A 123 21.08 23.57 -2.98
CA ALA A 123 21.78 24.77 -3.41
C ALA A 123 23.16 24.40 -3.98
N ALA A 124 23.74 25.24 -4.84
CA ALA A 124 25.05 24.99 -5.40
C ALA A 124 26.12 24.81 -4.29
N MET A 125 27.09 23.92 -4.52
CA MET A 125 28.09 23.48 -3.54
C MET A 125 28.93 24.60 -2.90
N ARG A 126 28.97 25.80 -3.52
CA ARG A 126 29.63 26.98 -2.94
C ARG A 126 28.84 27.61 -1.78
N TYR A 127 27.54 27.30 -1.65
CA TYR A 127 26.68 27.85 -0.59
C TYR A 127 26.51 26.89 0.57
N THR A 128 26.59 25.58 0.33
CA THR A 128 26.41 24.55 1.35
C THR A 128 27.72 24.23 2.06
N GLU A 129 27.63 23.76 3.29
CA GLU A 129 28.74 23.28 4.08
C GLU A 129 28.43 21.89 4.64
N ALA A 130 29.46 21.10 4.87
CA ALA A 130 29.31 19.75 5.37
C ALA A 130 30.47 19.30 6.24
N ARG A 131 30.23 18.31 7.10
CA ARG A 131 31.23 17.56 7.88
C ARG A 131 30.77 16.12 8.05
N LEU A 132 31.64 15.22 8.50
CA LEU A 132 31.27 13.88 8.89
C LEU A 132 30.28 13.91 10.06
N SER A 133 29.28 13.04 10.04
CA SER A 133 28.46 12.76 11.22
C SER A 133 29.24 11.89 12.20
N LYS A 134 28.85 11.88 13.49
CA LYS A 134 29.45 10.99 14.49
C LYS A 134 29.38 9.51 14.10
N LEU A 135 28.27 9.08 13.45
CA LEU A 135 28.11 7.71 12.99
C LEU A 135 29.01 7.38 11.79
N ALA A 136 29.30 8.36 10.92
CA ALA A 136 30.23 8.16 9.81
C ALA A 136 31.70 7.95 10.30
N GLU A 137 32.07 8.53 11.43
CA GLU A 137 33.38 8.28 12.04
C GLU A 137 33.55 6.83 12.49
N GLU A 138 32.48 6.17 12.95
CA GLU A 138 32.48 4.72 13.27
C GLU A 138 32.68 3.83 12.04
N MET A 139 32.37 4.34 10.82
CA MET A 139 32.69 3.63 9.57
C MET A 139 34.18 3.68 9.22
N LEU A 140 34.87 4.75 9.62
CA LEU A 140 36.26 5.05 9.31
C LEU A 140 37.21 4.70 10.44
N ARG A 141 36.68 4.31 11.60
CA ARG A 141 37.44 4.07 12.81
C ARG A 141 38.49 2.99 12.59
N ASP A 142 39.70 3.24 13.07
CA ASP A 142 40.86 2.36 12.95
C ASP A 142 41.38 2.13 11.50
N ILE A 143 41.02 2.99 10.53
CA ILE A 143 41.46 2.87 9.13
C ILE A 143 42.99 3.02 8.98
N ASP A 144 43.63 3.69 9.91
CA ASP A 144 45.08 3.91 10.03
C ASP A 144 45.86 2.73 10.64
N LYS A 145 45.15 1.66 11.07
CA LYS A 145 45.70 0.50 11.73
C LYS A 145 45.80 -0.73 10.82
N ASP A 146 46.02 -0.59 9.53
CA ASP A 146 46.12 -1.68 8.56
C ASP A 146 44.90 -2.62 8.55
N THR A 147 43.71 -2.14 8.93
CA THR A 147 42.49 -2.94 9.10
C THR A 147 41.85 -3.39 7.78
N VAL A 148 42.15 -2.67 6.71
CA VAL A 148 41.59 -2.92 5.36
C VAL A 148 42.68 -2.82 4.30
N ASP A 149 42.47 -3.42 3.13
CA ASP A 149 43.36 -3.31 2.00
C ASP A 149 43.27 -1.94 1.36
N MET A 150 44.46 -1.40 1.00
CA MET A 150 44.65 -0.15 0.29
C MET A 150 45.05 -0.43 -1.16
N GLN A 151 44.40 0.26 -2.11
CA GLN A 151 44.77 0.24 -3.52
C GLN A 151 45.26 1.60 -4.00
N ASN A 152 45.98 1.64 -5.12
CA ASN A 152 46.34 2.93 -5.70
C ASN A 152 45.09 3.66 -6.24
N ASN A 153 45.13 4.98 -6.18
CA ASN A 153 44.14 5.83 -6.82
C ASN A 153 44.28 5.79 -8.37
N PHE A 154 43.50 6.57 -9.10
CA PHE A 154 43.44 6.56 -10.56
C PHE A 154 44.76 7.00 -11.27
N ASP A 155 45.66 7.72 -10.61
CA ASP A 155 46.95 8.21 -11.15
C ASP A 155 48.17 7.62 -10.44
N ASP A 156 47.99 6.58 -9.63
CA ASP A 156 49.00 5.90 -8.83
C ASP A 156 49.77 6.80 -7.85
N SER A 157 49.33 8.02 -7.61
CA SER A 157 50.01 8.97 -6.73
C SER A 157 49.69 8.77 -5.25
N LEU A 158 48.51 8.27 -4.92
CA LEU A 158 47.98 8.09 -3.57
C LEU A 158 47.34 6.72 -3.40
N LYS A 159 47.05 6.36 -2.16
CA LYS A 159 46.31 5.15 -1.83
C LYS A 159 44.90 5.47 -1.35
N GLU A 160 43.96 4.64 -1.72
CA GLU A 160 42.58 4.69 -1.25
C GLU A 160 42.14 3.33 -0.70
N PRO A 161 41.20 3.26 0.26
CA PRO A 161 40.74 1.98 0.81
C PRO A 161 39.83 1.24 -0.19
N VAL A 162 40.04 -0.06 -0.32
CA VAL A 162 39.16 -0.96 -1.10
C VAL A 162 37.80 -1.09 -0.45
N VAL A 163 37.75 -1.08 0.89
CA VAL A 163 36.58 -1.16 1.74
C VAL A 163 36.81 -0.41 3.03
N LEU A 164 35.80 0.11 3.70
CA LEU A 164 35.93 0.74 5.01
C LEU A 164 35.86 -0.30 6.15
N PRO A 165 36.49 -0.02 7.31
CA PRO A 165 36.48 -0.92 8.46
C PRO A 165 35.08 -1.21 9.03
N CYS A 166 34.15 -0.27 9.00
CA CYS A 166 32.71 -0.41 9.21
C CYS A 166 32.34 -1.12 10.54
N ARG A 167 32.12 -0.37 11.61
CA ARG A 167 31.71 -0.95 12.90
C ARG A 167 30.25 -1.39 13.00
N PHE A 168 29.40 -1.05 12.02
CA PHE A 168 27.98 -1.47 11.97
C PHE A 168 27.57 -1.86 10.54
N PRO A 169 26.53 -2.67 10.36
CA PRO A 169 26.11 -3.23 9.06
C PRO A 169 25.38 -2.19 8.18
N ASN A 170 26.14 -1.22 7.67
CA ASN A 170 25.62 -0.07 6.91
C ASN A 170 24.76 -0.46 5.71
N LEU A 171 25.08 -1.57 5.01
CA LEU A 171 24.29 -2.01 3.86
C LEU A 171 22.84 -2.33 4.24
N LEU A 172 22.61 -2.99 5.37
CA LEU A 172 21.27 -3.25 5.90
C LEU A 172 20.63 -1.99 6.47
N VAL A 173 21.39 -1.21 7.24
CA VAL A 173 20.87 -0.05 7.97
C VAL A 173 20.43 1.07 7.03
N ASN A 174 21.26 1.46 6.08
CA ASN A 174 21.00 2.56 5.14
C ASN A 174 20.52 2.10 3.75
N GLY A 175 20.59 0.80 3.46
CA GLY A 175 20.22 0.27 2.16
C GLY A 175 21.13 0.74 1.02
N ALA A 176 20.77 0.36 -0.19
CA ALA A 176 21.44 0.81 -1.41
C ALA A 176 20.50 0.69 -2.61
N SER A 177 20.60 1.61 -3.57
CA SER A 177 19.91 1.50 -4.86
C SER A 177 20.89 1.79 -6.00
N GLY A 178 20.83 1.03 -7.10
CA GLY A 178 21.71 1.23 -8.24
C GLY A 178 21.31 0.43 -9.46
N ILE A 179 21.57 0.99 -10.64
CA ILE A 179 21.29 0.37 -11.92
C ILE A 179 22.63 0.08 -12.60
N ALA A 180 22.92 -1.20 -12.80
CA ALA A 180 24.09 -1.67 -13.54
C ALA A 180 23.66 -2.24 -14.90
N VAL A 181 24.61 -2.77 -15.67
CA VAL A 181 24.32 -3.44 -16.93
C VAL A 181 23.76 -4.84 -16.64
N GLY A 182 22.55 -5.11 -17.09
CA GLY A 182 21.89 -6.40 -16.93
C GLY A 182 21.37 -6.72 -15.52
N MET A 183 21.60 -5.84 -14.52
CA MET A 183 21.12 -6.03 -13.16
C MET A 183 20.93 -4.70 -12.42
N ALA A 184 20.11 -4.72 -11.38
CA ALA A 184 19.89 -3.57 -10.52
C ALA A 184 19.84 -4.02 -9.07
N THR A 185 20.28 -3.18 -8.15
CA THR A 185 20.11 -3.38 -6.70
C THR A 185 19.11 -2.37 -6.16
N ASN A 186 18.27 -2.81 -5.23
CA ASN A 186 17.35 -1.94 -4.50
C ASN A 186 17.09 -2.55 -3.12
N MET A 187 17.95 -2.16 -2.18
CA MET A 187 17.91 -2.64 -0.80
C MET A 187 17.23 -1.62 0.09
N PRO A 188 16.24 -2.01 0.89
CA PRO A 188 15.57 -1.11 1.83
C PRO A 188 16.46 -0.83 3.04
N THR A 189 16.14 0.25 3.74
CA THR A 189 16.72 0.63 5.02
C THR A 189 16.11 -0.16 6.18
N HIS A 190 16.87 -0.30 7.30
CA HIS A 190 16.40 -1.01 8.50
C HIS A 190 16.79 -0.24 9.77
N ASN A 191 16.13 -0.57 10.88
CA ASN A 191 16.42 -0.02 12.18
C ASN A 191 17.77 -0.56 12.70
N LEU A 192 18.65 0.35 13.19
CA LEU A 192 20.00 0.00 13.64
C LEU A 192 19.97 -1.00 14.81
N SER A 193 19.10 -0.76 15.79
CA SER A 193 19.00 -1.63 16.97
C SER A 193 18.55 -3.04 16.61
N GLU A 194 17.55 -3.17 15.74
CA GLU A 194 17.05 -4.47 15.27
C GLU A 194 18.11 -5.25 14.50
N VAL A 195 18.87 -4.57 13.63
CA VAL A 195 19.93 -5.22 12.83
C VAL A 195 21.10 -5.64 13.72
N ILE A 196 21.48 -4.81 14.69
CA ILE A 196 22.55 -5.18 15.65
C ILE A 196 22.11 -6.38 16.51
N ASP A 197 20.86 -6.41 17.00
CA ASP A 197 20.34 -7.55 17.75
C ASP A 197 20.35 -8.83 16.90
N GLY A 198 20.04 -8.73 15.61
CA GLY A 198 20.17 -9.84 14.66
C GLY A 198 21.63 -10.29 14.45
N CYS A 199 22.59 -9.36 14.42
CA CYS A 199 24.01 -9.69 14.34
C CYS A 199 24.51 -10.38 15.62
N CYS A 200 24.11 -9.90 16.80
CA CYS A 200 24.46 -10.52 18.08
C CYS A 200 23.88 -11.95 18.17
N ALA A 201 22.62 -12.15 17.80
CA ALA A 201 22.00 -13.49 17.77
C ALA A 201 22.72 -14.44 16.79
N TYR A 202 23.20 -13.92 15.65
CA TYR A 202 24.00 -14.69 14.70
C TYR A 202 25.35 -15.12 15.29
N ILE A 203 26.06 -14.20 15.98
CA ILE A 203 27.32 -14.48 16.66
C ILE A 203 27.12 -15.48 17.80
N ASP A 204 26.09 -15.32 18.63
CA ASP A 204 25.79 -16.23 19.73
C ASP A 204 25.49 -17.65 19.23
N ASN A 205 24.82 -17.80 18.09
CA ASN A 205 24.63 -19.10 17.44
C ASN A 205 25.96 -19.71 16.96
N ILE A 206 26.86 -18.92 16.38
CA ILE A 206 28.20 -19.40 15.99
C ILE A 206 28.96 -19.91 17.21
N LYS A 207 28.98 -19.15 18.31
CA LYS A 207 29.65 -19.53 19.57
C LYS A 207 29.05 -20.82 20.15
N ALA A 208 27.71 -20.91 20.20
CA ALA A 208 27.04 -22.14 20.68
C ALA A 208 27.44 -23.37 19.85
N ARG A 209 27.56 -23.24 18.54
CA ARG A 209 28.00 -24.30 17.63
C ARG A 209 29.48 -24.65 17.75
N MET A 210 30.32 -23.74 18.23
CA MET A 210 31.71 -24.04 18.54
C MET A 210 31.85 -24.99 19.75
N HIS A 211 30.94 -24.83 20.72
CA HIS A 211 30.92 -25.68 21.93
C HIS A 211 30.13 -26.96 21.74
N ASP A 212 29.06 -26.93 20.96
CA ASP A 212 28.20 -28.09 20.69
C ASP A 212 27.78 -28.14 19.21
N ALA A 213 28.39 -29.06 18.47
CA ALA A 213 28.09 -29.27 17.07
C ALA A 213 26.64 -29.73 16.76
N SER A 214 25.87 -30.13 17.79
CA SER A 214 24.44 -30.49 17.64
C SER A 214 23.51 -29.27 17.53
N VAL A 215 23.97 -28.09 17.87
CA VAL A 215 23.19 -26.86 17.76
C VAL A 215 22.93 -26.55 16.28
N GLU A 216 21.66 -26.41 15.91
CA GLU A 216 21.27 -26.08 14.55
C GLU A 216 21.73 -24.67 14.16
N GLU A 217 22.07 -24.54 12.90
CA GLU A 217 22.45 -23.25 12.35
C GLU A 217 21.26 -22.29 12.30
N ILE A 218 21.46 -21.05 12.75
CA ILE A 218 20.41 -20.03 12.79
C ILE A 218 19.75 -19.87 11.39
N THR A 219 18.43 -19.92 11.35
CA THR A 219 17.66 -19.75 10.12
C THR A 219 17.32 -18.27 9.85
N VAL A 220 16.85 -17.97 8.63
CA VAL A 220 16.33 -16.63 8.33
C VAL A 220 15.11 -16.30 9.19
N GLU A 221 14.26 -17.29 9.50
CA GLU A 221 13.08 -17.09 10.37
C GLU A 221 13.48 -16.67 11.79
N ASN A 222 14.51 -17.28 12.38
CA ASN A 222 15.00 -16.87 13.69
C ASN A 222 15.55 -15.44 13.65
N LEU A 223 16.26 -15.05 12.58
CA LEU A 223 16.76 -13.68 12.41
C LEU A 223 15.61 -12.66 12.25
N MET A 224 14.47 -13.05 11.67
CA MET A 224 13.28 -12.20 11.54
C MET A 224 12.58 -11.89 12.86
N GLU A 225 12.89 -12.60 13.94
CA GLU A 225 12.42 -12.24 15.29
C GLU A 225 13.08 -10.93 15.77
N TYR A 226 14.33 -10.70 15.39
CA TYR A 226 15.11 -9.50 15.70
C TYR A 226 14.93 -8.42 14.62
N VAL A 227 15.21 -8.72 13.35
CA VAL A 227 15.03 -7.83 12.21
C VAL A 227 13.63 -7.98 11.66
N LYS A 228 12.67 -7.22 12.20
CA LYS A 228 11.24 -7.43 11.95
C LYS A 228 10.81 -7.13 10.51
N ALA A 229 11.29 -6.01 9.95
CA ALA A 229 10.98 -5.56 8.60
C ALA A 229 11.87 -4.36 8.24
N PRO A 230 11.90 -3.90 6.99
CA PRO A 230 12.47 -2.61 6.62
C PRO A 230 11.93 -1.46 7.48
N ASP A 231 12.76 -0.45 7.70
CA ASP A 231 12.43 0.76 8.45
C ASP A 231 12.83 1.98 7.62
N PHE A 232 11.85 2.65 7.04
CA PHE A 232 12.07 3.73 6.09
C PHE A 232 12.27 5.08 6.79
N PRO A 233 13.14 5.95 6.28
CA PRO A 233 13.40 7.27 6.87
C PRO A 233 12.15 8.14 6.98
N THR A 234 11.22 8.01 6.04
CA THR A 234 9.97 8.78 5.96
C THR A 234 8.81 8.16 6.74
N GLY A 235 9.05 7.06 7.48
CA GLY A 235 7.99 6.35 8.23
C GLY A 235 7.06 5.56 7.31
N GLY A 236 5.77 5.76 7.48
CA GLY A 236 4.72 5.03 6.79
C GLY A 236 4.39 3.68 7.41
N THR A 237 3.54 2.93 6.76
CA THR A 237 3.07 1.62 7.23
C THR A 237 3.32 0.54 6.17
N ILE A 238 4.06 -0.51 6.52
CA ILE A 238 4.17 -1.72 5.70
C ILE A 238 2.84 -2.48 5.81
N TYR A 239 2.19 -2.69 4.66
CA TYR A 239 0.88 -3.31 4.56
C TYR A 239 0.97 -4.69 3.93
N GLY A 240 0.88 -5.74 4.78
CA GLY A 240 1.13 -7.13 4.41
C GLY A 240 2.59 -7.56 4.61
N TYR A 241 2.78 -8.74 5.19
CA TYR A 241 4.10 -9.22 5.62
C TYR A 241 4.78 -10.19 4.64
N GLN A 242 4.02 -10.75 3.68
CA GLN A 242 4.55 -11.75 2.76
C GLN A 242 5.73 -11.23 1.92
N GLY A 243 5.63 -10.00 1.39
CA GLY A 243 6.71 -9.39 0.63
C GLY A 243 7.99 -9.14 1.44
N VAL A 244 7.89 -8.95 2.76
CA VAL A 244 9.04 -8.84 3.68
C VAL A 244 9.69 -10.22 3.86
N ARG A 245 8.88 -11.27 4.10
CA ARG A 245 9.36 -12.65 4.21
C ARG A 245 10.10 -13.09 2.94
N ASP A 246 9.48 -12.90 1.78
CA ASP A 246 10.09 -13.22 0.49
C ASP A 246 11.44 -12.49 0.30
N ALA A 247 11.52 -11.20 0.66
CA ALA A 247 12.74 -10.41 0.57
C ALA A 247 13.85 -10.93 1.48
N PHE A 248 13.53 -11.34 2.70
CA PHE A 248 14.51 -11.85 3.65
C PHE A 248 14.98 -13.26 3.35
N GLU A 249 14.08 -14.14 2.86
CA GLU A 249 14.40 -15.52 2.51
C GLU A 249 15.14 -15.64 1.18
N THR A 250 14.72 -14.88 0.15
CA THR A 250 15.21 -15.05 -1.22
C THR A 250 16.07 -13.90 -1.73
N GLY A 251 16.12 -12.78 -1.02
CA GLY A 251 16.73 -11.53 -1.50
C GLY A 251 15.84 -10.73 -2.46
N ARG A 252 14.63 -11.20 -2.79
CA ARG A 252 13.66 -10.49 -3.63
C ARG A 252 12.29 -10.51 -3.00
N GLY A 253 11.60 -9.34 -3.03
CA GLY A 253 10.26 -9.23 -2.51
C GLY A 253 9.59 -7.93 -2.96
N ARG A 254 8.28 -7.87 -2.84
CA ARG A 254 7.50 -6.65 -3.10
C ARG A 254 6.80 -6.22 -1.82
N ILE A 255 7.26 -5.13 -1.24
CA ILE A 255 6.73 -4.58 0.01
C ILE A 255 5.78 -3.45 -0.34
N VAL A 256 4.55 -3.52 0.15
CA VAL A 256 3.57 -2.45 0.00
C VAL A 256 3.71 -1.49 1.17
N ILE A 257 3.85 -0.19 0.87
CA ILE A 257 3.99 0.88 1.86
C ILE A 257 2.83 1.84 1.68
N ARG A 258 2.12 2.15 2.76
CA ARG A 258 1.07 3.16 2.84
C ARG A 258 1.52 4.36 3.66
N SER A 259 1.04 5.53 3.30
CA SER A 259 1.09 6.72 4.13
C SER A 259 0.39 6.49 5.46
N ASN A 260 0.82 7.17 6.52
CA ASN A 260 -0.01 7.36 7.69
C ASN A 260 -1.01 8.49 7.40
N ALA A 261 -2.30 8.15 7.48
CA ALA A 261 -3.39 9.08 7.27
C ALA A 261 -4.48 8.82 8.31
N ASP A 262 -4.88 9.86 9.01
CA ASP A 262 -5.92 9.85 10.02
C ASP A 262 -7.11 10.69 9.56
N ILE A 263 -8.33 10.29 9.96
CA ILE A 263 -9.55 11.03 9.68
C ILE A 263 -9.92 11.81 10.92
N GLU A 264 -9.95 13.14 10.81
CA GLU A 264 -10.39 14.05 11.86
C GLU A 264 -11.74 14.66 11.48
N THR A 265 -12.66 14.71 12.42
CA THR A 265 -13.95 15.41 12.27
C THR A 265 -13.90 16.72 13.04
N ASP A 266 -14.22 17.84 12.40
CA ASP A 266 -14.28 19.15 13.07
C ASP A 266 -15.59 19.33 13.85
N ASP A 267 -15.66 20.41 14.66
CA ASP A 267 -16.84 20.75 15.49
C ASP A 267 -18.12 20.96 14.67
N ASN A 268 -18.00 21.15 13.36
CA ASN A 268 -19.13 21.34 12.42
C ASN A 268 -19.50 20.04 11.68
N GLY A 269 -18.95 18.90 12.08
CA GLY A 269 -19.21 17.60 11.45
C GLY A 269 -18.56 17.42 10.08
N ARG A 270 -17.55 18.24 9.70
CA ARG A 270 -16.80 18.05 8.46
C ARG A 270 -15.61 17.13 8.70
N GLU A 271 -15.47 16.14 7.85
CA GLU A 271 -14.34 15.22 7.89
C GLU A 271 -13.17 15.77 7.08
N ARG A 272 -11.96 15.53 7.59
CA ARG A 272 -10.68 15.85 6.97
C ARG A 272 -9.76 14.64 7.04
N ILE A 273 -9.02 14.40 5.98
CA ILE A 273 -7.98 13.37 5.97
C ILE A 273 -6.64 14.08 6.18
N ILE A 274 -5.95 13.74 7.26
CA ILE A 274 -4.65 14.32 7.65
C ILE A 274 -3.57 13.32 7.33
N ILE A 275 -2.68 13.65 6.38
CA ILE A 275 -1.56 12.80 5.99
C ILE A 275 -0.30 13.32 6.67
N THR A 276 0.32 12.48 7.51
CA THR A 276 1.48 12.84 8.35
C THR A 276 2.78 12.20 7.88
N GLU A 277 2.73 11.11 7.14
CA GLU A 277 3.89 10.40 6.62
C GLU A 277 3.64 9.96 5.18
N LEU A 278 4.71 9.89 4.39
CA LEU A 278 4.64 9.48 2.98
C LEU A 278 5.46 8.21 2.75
N PRO A 279 5.08 7.37 1.77
CA PRO A 279 5.90 6.23 1.38
C PRO A 279 7.28 6.68 0.90
N TYR A 280 8.28 5.87 1.17
CA TYR A 280 9.67 6.17 0.82
C TYR A 280 9.84 6.42 -0.69
N GLY A 281 10.53 7.53 -1.01
CA GLY A 281 10.81 7.95 -2.38
C GLY A 281 9.67 8.72 -3.06
N VAL A 282 8.56 9.00 -2.36
CA VAL A 282 7.48 9.85 -2.89
C VAL A 282 7.81 11.31 -2.67
N VAL A 283 7.70 12.11 -3.73
CA VAL A 283 7.85 13.57 -3.71
C VAL A 283 6.52 14.18 -3.32
N LYS A 284 6.50 15.00 -2.25
CA LYS A 284 5.27 15.55 -1.67
C LYS A 284 4.51 16.46 -2.66
N SER A 285 5.22 17.37 -3.33
CA SER A 285 4.61 18.30 -4.29
C SER A 285 3.97 17.60 -5.48
N ASP A 286 4.60 16.53 -5.98
CA ASP A 286 4.05 15.75 -7.10
C ASP A 286 2.83 14.95 -6.68
N LEU A 287 2.81 14.44 -5.45
CA LEU A 287 1.64 13.76 -4.89
C LEU A 287 0.44 14.71 -4.79
N VAL A 288 0.62 15.92 -4.24
CA VAL A 288 -0.46 16.92 -4.12
C VAL A 288 -1.00 17.33 -5.50
N LYS A 289 -0.11 17.56 -6.47
CA LYS A 289 -0.52 17.86 -7.87
C LYS A 289 -1.32 16.69 -8.48
N ASN A 290 -0.83 15.46 -8.32
CA ASN A 290 -1.51 14.27 -8.85
C ASN A 290 -2.90 14.09 -8.24
N ILE A 291 -3.08 14.33 -6.94
CA ILE A 291 -4.39 14.29 -6.30
C ILE A 291 -5.32 15.36 -6.93
N ALA A 292 -4.84 16.61 -7.09
CA ALA A 292 -5.62 17.68 -7.69
C ALA A 292 -6.03 17.36 -9.15
N GLU A 293 -5.13 16.77 -9.94
CA GLU A 293 -5.43 16.32 -11.31
C GLU A 293 -6.52 15.23 -11.32
N LEU A 294 -6.45 14.23 -10.42
CA LEU A 294 -7.45 13.18 -10.32
C LEU A 294 -8.83 13.68 -9.88
N VAL A 295 -8.87 14.74 -9.07
CA VAL A 295 -10.11 15.44 -8.70
C VAL A 295 -10.69 16.20 -9.90
N ASN A 296 -9.86 16.93 -10.65
CA ASN A 296 -10.27 17.64 -11.85
C ASN A 296 -10.78 16.68 -12.96
N ASP A 297 -10.12 15.55 -13.11
CA ASP A 297 -10.52 14.47 -14.03
C ASP A 297 -11.76 13.69 -13.57
N LYS A 298 -12.31 14.01 -12.38
CA LYS A 298 -13.43 13.31 -11.75
C LYS A 298 -13.19 11.81 -11.53
N LYS A 299 -11.94 11.40 -11.36
CA LYS A 299 -11.57 10.04 -10.98
C LYS A 299 -11.69 9.80 -9.47
N ILE A 300 -11.46 10.87 -8.69
CA ILE A 300 -11.72 10.91 -7.25
C ILE A 300 -12.73 12.02 -7.00
N GLU A 301 -13.90 11.66 -6.56
CA GLU A 301 -14.96 12.58 -6.13
C GLU A 301 -14.98 12.65 -4.60
N GLY A 302 -15.60 13.67 -4.04
CA GLY A 302 -15.75 13.85 -2.59
C GLY A 302 -14.66 14.70 -1.93
N ILE A 303 -13.66 15.19 -2.65
CA ILE A 303 -12.66 16.15 -2.14
C ILE A 303 -13.15 17.57 -2.41
N ALA A 304 -13.14 18.41 -1.35
CA ALA A 304 -13.49 19.83 -1.44
C ALA A 304 -12.26 20.69 -1.69
N ASP A 305 -11.16 20.45 -0.95
CA ASP A 305 -9.92 21.22 -1.05
C ASP A 305 -8.71 20.39 -0.59
N ILE A 306 -7.51 20.79 -0.97
CA ILE A 306 -6.25 20.15 -0.58
C ILE A 306 -5.28 21.24 -0.14
N ASN A 307 -4.87 21.19 1.12
CA ASN A 307 -3.98 22.18 1.72
C ASN A 307 -2.72 21.51 2.26
N ASP A 308 -1.56 22.07 1.91
CA ASP A 308 -0.29 21.64 2.48
C ASP A 308 0.10 22.57 3.64
N HIS A 309 0.00 22.05 4.85
CA HIS A 309 0.38 22.73 6.09
C HIS A 309 1.72 22.24 6.64
N SER A 310 2.51 21.53 5.83
CA SER A 310 3.83 21.02 6.22
C SER A 310 4.78 22.15 6.57
N LYS A 311 5.51 22.00 7.66
CA LYS A 311 6.61 22.88 8.06
C LYS A 311 7.87 22.05 8.26
N ARG A 312 8.12 21.63 9.51
CA ARG A 312 9.19 20.69 9.85
C ARG A 312 8.72 19.25 9.62
N ASP A 313 7.46 19.00 9.97
CA ASP A 313 6.81 17.71 9.81
C ASP A 313 5.79 17.79 8.67
N ILE A 314 5.57 16.67 7.99
CA ILE A 314 4.61 16.57 6.90
C ILE A 314 3.20 16.66 7.48
N ARG A 315 2.37 17.56 6.91
CA ARG A 315 0.94 17.67 7.22
C ARG A 315 0.18 18.14 5.98
N ILE A 316 -0.32 17.18 5.21
CA ILE A 316 -1.21 17.44 4.07
C ILE A 316 -2.64 17.21 4.57
N VAL A 317 -3.50 18.20 4.37
CA VAL A 317 -4.91 18.18 4.78
C VAL A 317 -5.76 18.09 3.54
N VAL A 318 -6.53 17.00 3.40
CA VAL A 318 -7.53 16.83 2.35
C VAL A 318 -8.90 17.05 2.96
N GLU A 319 -9.56 18.14 2.58
CA GLU A 319 -10.91 18.46 3.06
C GLU A 319 -11.96 17.66 2.27
N VAL A 320 -12.81 16.93 2.97
CA VAL A 320 -13.86 16.10 2.38
C VAL A 320 -15.15 16.90 2.26
N LYS A 321 -15.91 16.71 1.18
CA LYS A 321 -17.24 17.32 1.01
C LYS A 321 -18.22 16.73 2.05
N ARG A 322 -19.25 17.51 2.43
CA ARG A 322 -20.23 17.11 3.45
C ARG A 322 -21.04 15.85 3.09
N ASP A 323 -21.22 15.61 1.80
CA ASP A 323 -21.97 14.49 1.20
C ASP A 323 -21.09 13.29 0.87
N ALA A 324 -19.82 13.29 1.26
CA ALA A 324 -18.88 12.24 0.94
C ALA A 324 -18.30 11.61 2.21
N ASN A 325 -18.06 10.31 2.17
CA ASN A 325 -17.45 9.54 3.25
C ASN A 325 -15.93 9.59 3.14
N ALA A 326 -15.24 10.05 4.19
CA ALA A 326 -13.78 10.21 4.20
C ALA A 326 -13.05 8.87 4.03
N GLN A 327 -13.57 7.76 4.56
CA GLN A 327 -12.95 6.45 4.41
C GLN A 327 -12.94 5.99 2.96
N VAL A 328 -14.04 6.23 2.22
CA VAL A 328 -14.14 5.92 0.79
C VAL A 328 -13.17 6.77 -0.02
N VAL A 329 -13.05 8.06 0.31
CA VAL A 329 -12.09 8.97 -0.32
C VAL A 329 -10.66 8.51 -0.05
N LEU A 330 -10.32 8.15 1.19
CA LEU A 330 -9.01 7.64 1.58
C LEU A 330 -8.65 6.35 0.83
N ASN A 331 -9.61 5.43 0.68
CA ASN A 331 -9.42 4.20 -0.08
C ASN A 331 -9.16 4.46 -1.57
N LYS A 332 -9.87 5.43 -2.16
CA LYS A 332 -9.61 5.90 -3.53
C LYS A 332 -8.21 6.53 -3.66
N LEU A 333 -7.80 7.34 -2.69
CA LEU A 333 -6.46 7.94 -2.64
C LEU A 333 -5.37 6.86 -2.59
N TYR A 334 -5.50 5.83 -1.76
CA TYR A 334 -4.54 4.70 -1.73
C TYR A 334 -4.49 3.94 -3.06
N LYS A 335 -5.61 3.80 -3.76
CA LYS A 335 -5.65 3.06 -5.03
C LYS A 335 -5.08 3.82 -6.21
N PHE A 336 -5.35 5.12 -6.31
CA PHE A 336 -5.07 5.92 -7.50
C PHE A 336 -3.85 6.83 -7.38
N THR A 337 -3.24 6.94 -6.18
CA THR A 337 -2.12 7.83 -5.92
C THR A 337 -0.93 7.12 -5.27
N ALA A 338 0.19 7.83 -5.16
CA ALA A 338 1.38 7.34 -4.48
C ALA A 338 1.26 7.32 -2.94
N LEU A 339 0.08 7.59 -2.35
CA LEU A 339 -0.18 7.34 -0.93
C LEU A 339 -0.07 5.85 -0.57
N GLN A 340 -0.24 4.96 -1.53
CA GLN A 340 0.20 3.59 -1.46
C GLN A 340 1.18 3.33 -2.59
N SER A 341 2.39 2.91 -2.26
CA SER A 341 3.42 2.53 -3.22
C SER A 341 3.95 1.14 -2.94
N SER A 342 4.71 0.57 -3.86
CA SER A 342 5.38 -0.71 -3.65
C SER A 342 6.88 -0.55 -3.81
N PHE A 343 7.64 -1.02 -2.82
CA PHE A 343 9.08 -1.11 -2.87
C PHE A 343 9.49 -2.51 -3.36
N ALA A 344 10.10 -2.57 -4.53
CA ALA A 344 10.60 -3.83 -5.09
C ALA A 344 12.01 -4.09 -4.54
N VAL A 345 12.13 -5.01 -3.59
CA VAL A 345 13.41 -5.42 -3.01
C VAL A 345 14.18 -6.28 -4.00
N ASN A 346 15.48 -5.98 -4.16
CA ASN A 346 16.43 -6.79 -4.92
C ASN A 346 17.83 -6.64 -4.28
N ASN A 347 18.20 -7.57 -3.41
CA ASN A 347 19.38 -7.50 -2.58
C ASN A 347 20.62 -8.00 -3.33
N ILE A 348 21.02 -7.29 -4.39
CA ILE A 348 22.26 -7.59 -5.13
C ILE A 348 23.40 -6.73 -4.58
N ALA A 349 24.48 -7.37 -4.11
CA ALA A 349 25.71 -6.71 -3.67
C ALA A 349 26.94 -7.47 -4.17
N LEU A 350 28.10 -6.83 -4.10
CA LEU A 350 29.37 -7.41 -4.44
C LEU A 350 29.93 -8.21 -3.26
N VAL A 351 30.12 -9.51 -3.46
CA VAL A 351 30.81 -10.41 -2.53
C VAL A 351 32.12 -10.82 -3.18
N LYS A 352 33.27 -10.39 -2.63
CA LYS A 352 34.60 -10.63 -3.21
C LYS A 352 34.66 -10.24 -4.70
N GLY A 353 34.10 -9.05 -5.04
CA GLY A 353 34.06 -8.52 -6.39
C GLY A 353 33.06 -9.16 -7.37
N ARG A 354 32.22 -10.08 -6.92
CA ARG A 354 31.19 -10.74 -7.74
C ARG A 354 29.77 -10.32 -7.32
N PRO A 355 28.88 -9.95 -8.24
CA PRO A 355 27.52 -9.62 -7.91
C PRO A 355 26.76 -10.90 -7.48
N MET A 356 26.16 -10.87 -6.31
CA MET A 356 25.36 -11.96 -5.75
C MET A 356 24.03 -11.43 -5.21
N LEU A 357 22.97 -12.21 -5.39
CA LEU A 357 21.69 -12.01 -4.72
C LEU A 357 21.76 -12.62 -3.32
N LEU A 358 21.52 -11.83 -2.29
CA LEU A 358 21.76 -12.19 -0.91
C LEU A 358 20.45 -12.17 -0.09
N ASN A 359 20.26 -13.19 0.74
CA ASN A 359 19.23 -13.21 1.77
C ASN A 359 19.71 -12.52 3.06
N LEU A 360 18.81 -12.35 4.04
CA LEU A 360 19.13 -11.66 5.29
C LEU A 360 20.32 -12.30 6.04
N LYS A 361 20.33 -13.63 6.14
CA LYS A 361 21.41 -14.37 6.82
C LYS A 361 22.75 -14.16 6.14
N GLN A 362 22.80 -14.19 4.81
CA GLN A 362 24.03 -13.96 4.05
C GLN A 362 24.54 -12.51 4.18
N LEU A 363 23.63 -11.53 4.24
CA LEU A 363 24.00 -10.13 4.47
C LEU A 363 24.67 -9.95 5.85
N ILE A 364 24.05 -10.50 6.91
CA ILE A 364 24.62 -10.47 8.27
C ILE A 364 25.94 -11.24 8.31
N GLY A 365 25.99 -12.46 7.77
CA GLY A 365 27.21 -13.31 7.81
C GLY A 365 28.39 -12.64 7.15
N ASN A 366 28.24 -12.09 5.92
CA ASN A 366 29.34 -11.38 5.24
C ASN A 366 29.83 -10.14 6.01
N PHE A 367 28.93 -9.44 6.71
CA PHE A 367 29.31 -8.32 7.57
C PHE A 367 30.14 -8.83 8.79
N ILE A 368 29.70 -9.89 9.48
CA ILE A 368 30.40 -10.46 10.63
C ILE A 368 31.76 -10.99 10.21
N ASP A 369 31.88 -11.67 9.06
CA ASP A 369 33.15 -12.13 8.51
C ASP A 369 34.11 -10.96 8.29
N HIS A 370 33.62 -9.85 7.74
CA HIS A 370 34.38 -8.63 7.55
C HIS A 370 34.86 -8.04 8.90
N ARG A 371 33.98 -7.98 9.90
CA ARG A 371 34.32 -7.50 11.22
C ARG A 371 35.40 -8.39 11.87
N MET A 372 35.31 -9.70 11.72
CA MET A 372 36.31 -10.65 12.20
C MET A 372 37.69 -10.38 11.60
N ASP A 373 37.74 -10.11 10.26
CA ASP A 373 39.01 -9.75 9.59
C ASP A 373 39.54 -8.41 10.09
N VAL A 374 38.68 -7.38 10.19
CA VAL A 374 39.08 -6.06 10.68
C VAL A 374 39.61 -6.11 12.11
N VAL A 375 38.94 -6.80 13.03
CA VAL A 375 39.39 -6.98 14.43
C VAL A 375 40.69 -7.74 14.49
N THR A 376 40.84 -8.81 13.71
CA THR A 376 42.07 -9.61 13.69
C THR A 376 43.26 -8.78 13.19
N ARG A 377 43.09 -7.99 12.11
CA ARG A 377 44.12 -7.11 11.54
C ARG A 377 44.48 -5.98 12.49
N ARG A 378 43.47 -5.34 13.12
CA ARG A 378 43.68 -4.31 14.14
C ARG A 378 44.50 -4.85 15.32
N THR A 379 44.13 -5.99 15.85
CA THR A 379 44.81 -6.64 16.97
C THR A 379 46.29 -6.97 16.63
N ARG A 380 46.53 -7.47 15.40
CA ARG A 380 47.90 -7.69 14.93
C ARG A 380 48.72 -6.40 14.83
N TYR A 381 48.10 -5.31 14.35
CA TYR A 381 48.75 -4.01 14.26
C TYR A 381 49.09 -3.47 15.66
N GLU A 382 48.10 -3.54 16.58
CA GLU A 382 48.27 -3.08 17.95
C GLU A 382 49.31 -3.94 18.70
N LEU A 383 49.34 -5.26 18.50
CA LEU A 383 50.34 -6.14 19.05
C LEU A 383 51.75 -5.75 18.55
N ARG A 384 51.94 -5.60 17.23
CA ARG A 384 53.22 -5.18 16.67
C ARG A 384 53.65 -3.85 17.25
N LYS A 385 52.78 -2.89 17.41
CA LYS A 385 53.08 -1.57 17.99
C LYS A 385 53.41 -1.65 19.48
N ALA A 386 52.74 -2.52 20.21
CA ALA A 386 53.02 -2.78 21.61
C ALA A 386 54.37 -3.48 21.78
N GLU A 387 54.67 -4.48 20.93
CA GLU A 387 55.97 -5.16 20.93
C GLU A 387 57.12 -4.20 20.55
N GLU A 388 56.95 -3.35 19.52
CA GLU A 388 57.93 -2.31 19.14
C GLU A 388 58.19 -1.36 20.32
N LYS A 389 57.16 -0.96 21.09
CA LYS A 389 57.29 -0.07 22.22
C LYS A 389 57.89 -0.76 23.44
N ALA A 390 57.49 -2.01 23.74
CA ALA A 390 58.07 -2.82 24.82
C ALA A 390 59.57 -3.02 24.60
N HIS A 391 59.99 -3.34 23.40
CA HIS A 391 61.36 -3.53 22.99
C HIS A 391 62.23 -2.26 23.23
N ILE A 392 61.70 -1.07 22.91
CA ILE A 392 62.36 0.19 23.19
C ILE A 392 62.47 0.43 24.70
N LEU A 393 61.37 0.21 25.45
CA LEU A 393 61.37 0.39 26.92
C LEU A 393 62.32 -0.57 27.64
N GLU A 394 62.40 -1.84 27.18
CA GLU A 394 63.39 -2.79 27.72
C GLU A 394 64.82 -2.26 27.60
N GLY A 395 65.24 -1.73 26.45
CA GLY A 395 66.51 -1.08 26.24
C GLY A 395 66.73 0.12 27.17
N LEU A 396 65.65 0.95 27.33
CA LEU A 396 65.75 2.09 28.26
C LEU A 396 65.89 1.65 29.73
N ILE A 397 65.23 0.60 30.18
CA ILE A 397 65.33 0.01 31.53
C ILE A 397 66.74 -0.49 31.75
N ILE A 398 67.33 -1.26 30.81
CA ILE A 398 68.71 -1.74 30.87
C ILE A 398 69.69 -0.53 31.04
N ALA A 399 69.46 0.55 30.29
CA ALA A 399 70.27 1.74 30.36
C ALA A 399 70.18 2.48 31.71
N VAL A 400 68.96 2.56 32.27
CA VAL A 400 68.72 3.21 33.53
C VAL A 400 69.29 2.39 34.71
N ASP A 401 69.12 1.07 34.71
CA ASP A 401 69.68 0.21 35.72
C ASP A 401 71.25 0.21 35.73
N ASN A 402 71.91 0.62 34.61
CA ASN A 402 73.34 0.75 34.45
C ASN A 402 73.77 2.19 34.09
N ILE A 403 73.07 3.19 34.64
CA ILE A 403 73.20 4.57 34.20
C ILE A 403 74.63 5.17 34.24
N ASP A 404 75.40 4.88 35.28
CA ASP A 404 76.74 5.37 35.45
C ASP A 404 77.71 4.91 34.29
N GLU A 405 77.51 3.65 33.85
CA GLU A 405 78.28 3.07 32.78
C GLU A 405 77.81 3.63 31.39
N VAL A 406 76.51 3.78 31.19
CA VAL A 406 75.96 4.40 30.00
C VAL A 406 76.41 5.82 29.82
N VAL A 407 76.38 6.63 30.88
CA VAL A 407 76.87 8.01 30.84
C VAL A 407 78.38 8.06 30.56
N ARG A 408 79.15 7.14 31.11
CA ARG A 408 80.56 7.02 30.84
C ARG A 408 80.87 6.73 29.39
N ILE A 409 80.14 5.76 28.77
CA ILE A 409 80.27 5.36 27.35
C ILE A 409 79.91 6.54 26.46
N ILE A 410 78.80 7.20 26.69
CA ILE A 410 78.37 8.34 25.89
C ILE A 410 79.40 9.48 25.94
N ARG A 411 79.91 9.82 27.12
CA ARG A 411 80.89 10.84 27.26
C ARG A 411 82.27 10.52 26.61
N ALA A 412 82.60 9.22 26.53
CA ALA A 412 83.82 8.77 25.91
C ALA A 412 83.74 8.68 24.38
N SER A 413 82.60 8.67 23.82
CA SER A 413 82.34 8.59 22.39
C SER A 413 82.48 9.95 21.74
N ARG A 414 83.01 10.01 20.48
CA ARG A 414 83.21 11.27 19.71
C ARG A 414 81.92 11.70 18.93
N THR A 415 81.19 10.79 18.50
CA THR A 415 79.91 11.00 17.73
C THR A 415 78.76 10.23 18.36
N PRO A 416 77.51 10.66 18.13
CA PRO A 416 76.31 9.87 18.53
C PRO A 416 76.33 8.46 17.97
N ALA A 417 76.76 8.24 16.74
CA ALA A 417 76.90 6.94 16.11
C ALA A 417 77.89 6.03 16.81
N ASP A 418 79.09 6.57 17.22
CA ASP A 418 80.08 5.82 18.02
C ASP A 418 79.50 5.42 19.39
N ALA A 419 78.68 6.29 20.00
CA ALA A 419 78.07 6.01 21.28
C ALA A 419 77.02 4.85 21.10
N GLN A 420 76.22 4.85 20.05
CA GLN A 420 75.32 3.75 19.73
C GLN A 420 76.01 2.42 19.58
N THR A 421 77.04 2.36 18.70
CA THR A 421 77.86 1.14 18.48
C THR A 421 78.50 0.61 19.79
N ASN A 422 79.05 1.49 20.64
CA ASN A 422 79.63 1.11 21.91
C ASN A 422 78.58 0.56 22.92
N LEU A 423 77.42 1.15 22.95
CA LEU A 423 76.31 0.68 23.79
C LEU A 423 75.76 -0.68 23.29
N GLU A 424 75.58 -0.86 21.96
CA GLU A 424 75.23 -2.14 21.36
C GLU A 424 76.19 -3.27 21.74
N ALA A 425 77.45 -3.03 21.58
CA ALA A 425 78.51 -4.00 21.91
C ALA A 425 78.61 -4.32 23.41
N ARG A 426 78.30 -3.38 24.29
CA ARG A 426 78.43 -3.55 25.74
C ARG A 426 77.24 -4.20 26.41
N PHE A 427 76.06 -3.81 26.00
CA PHE A 427 74.79 -4.24 26.64
C PHE A 427 73.96 -5.23 25.72
N ASN A 428 74.55 -5.65 24.59
CA ASN A 428 73.89 -6.48 23.61
C ASN A 428 72.52 -5.90 23.13
N LEU A 429 72.49 -4.61 22.90
CA LEU A 429 71.33 -3.84 22.43
C LEU A 429 71.29 -3.82 20.89
N ASP A 430 70.14 -3.61 20.33
CA ASP A 430 69.97 -3.35 18.90
C ASP A 430 70.10 -1.84 18.56
N ASN A 431 70.08 -1.52 17.29
CA ASN A 431 70.22 -0.12 16.81
C ASN A 431 69.03 0.78 17.25
N LEU A 432 67.82 0.25 17.38
CA LEU A 432 66.61 0.99 17.82
C LEU A 432 66.76 1.34 19.31
N GLN A 433 67.13 0.38 20.13
CA GLN A 433 67.34 0.54 21.57
C GLN A 433 68.51 1.48 21.85
N SER A 434 69.65 1.31 21.21
CA SER A 434 70.81 2.17 21.37
C SER A 434 70.58 3.61 20.95
N LYS A 435 69.80 3.81 19.84
CA LYS A 435 69.39 5.15 19.42
C LYS A 435 68.47 5.78 20.45
N ALA A 436 67.48 5.07 20.96
CA ALA A 436 66.53 5.58 21.98
C ALA A 436 67.26 6.00 23.27
N ILE A 437 68.29 5.25 23.65
CA ILE A 437 69.16 5.58 24.81
C ILE A 437 69.95 6.87 24.55
N VAL A 438 70.56 7.03 23.39
CA VAL A 438 71.35 8.24 23.03
C VAL A 438 70.41 9.47 22.90
N ASP A 439 69.24 9.32 22.41
CA ASP A 439 68.23 10.41 22.26
C ASP A 439 67.53 10.74 23.61
N MET A 440 67.76 9.96 24.69
CA MET A 440 67.13 10.13 25.98
C MET A 440 67.46 11.44 26.65
N ARG A 441 66.46 12.15 27.15
CA ARG A 441 66.63 13.40 27.88
C ARG A 441 67.14 13.16 29.30
N LEU A 442 68.07 13.99 29.81
CA LEU A 442 68.60 13.93 31.20
C LEU A 442 67.47 13.96 32.27
N SER A 443 66.31 14.58 31.96
CA SER A 443 65.17 14.61 32.85
C SER A 443 64.56 13.20 33.07
N ALA A 444 64.72 12.25 32.17
CA ALA A 444 64.27 10.87 32.29
C ALA A 444 65.02 10.04 33.30
N LEU A 445 66.14 10.55 33.80
CA LEU A 445 67.05 9.89 34.80
C LEU A 445 66.68 10.15 36.25
N THR A 446 65.55 10.84 36.53
CA THR A 446 65.02 11.07 37.87
C THR A 446 64.42 9.79 38.42
N GLY A 447 64.55 9.51 39.73
CA GLY A 447 63.97 8.30 40.33
C GLY A 447 62.46 8.10 40.09
N LEU A 448 61.69 9.15 40.11
CA LEU A 448 60.22 9.09 39.83
C LEU A 448 59.96 8.63 38.40
N ARG A 449 60.78 9.09 37.40
CA ARG A 449 60.63 8.68 35.98
C ARG A 449 61.06 7.22 35.73
N ILE A 450 61.97 6.69 36.55
CA ILE A 450 62.34 5.28 36.46
C ILE A 450 61.17 4.37 36.84
N ASP A 451 60.54 4.71 37.96
CA ASP A 451 59.37 3.96 38.39
C ASP A 451 58.20 4.04 37.36
N GLU A 452 57.98 5.21 36.74
CA GLU A 452 57.06 5.40 35.65
C GLU A 452 57.36 4.51 34.43
N LEU A 453 58.66 4.45 34.03
CA LEU A 453 59.12 3.62 32.91
C LEU A 453 58.89 2.12 33.16
N LYS A 454 59.12 1.62 34.36
CA LYS A 454 58.87 0.23 34.75
C LYS A 454 57.39 -0.08 34.81
N ALA A 455 56.61 0.84 35.36
CA ALA A 455 55.15 0.69 35.36
C ALA A 455 54.58 0.68 33.93
N GLU A 456 55.04 1.55 33.04
CA GLU A 456 54.65 1.58 31.62
C GLU A 456 55.02 0.29 30.90
N TYR A 457 56.20 -0.28 31.17
CA TYR A 457 56.59 -1.57 30.60
C TYR A 457 55.69 -2.70 31.08
N GLU A 458 55.35 -2.80 32.37
CA GLU A 458 54.44 -3.78 32.92
C GLU A 458 53.00 -3.68 32.31
N GLU A 459 52.51 -2.47 32.07
CA GLU A 459 51.23 -2.25 31.41
C GLU A 459 51.22 -2.73 29.96
N ILE A 460 52.33 -2.48 29.25
CA ILE A 460 52.50 -2.94 27.85
C ILE A 460 52.63 -4.44 27.78
N GLU A 461 53.38 -5.09 28.69
CA GLU A 461 53.47 -6.55 28.79
C GLU A 461 52.09 -7.19 29.02
N LYS A 462 51.26 -6.61 29.90
CA LYS A 462 49.87 -7.08 30.10
C LYS A 462 49.03 -6.89 28.84
N LEU A 463 49.20 -5.79 28.12
CA LEU A 463 48.52 -5.54 26.84
C LEU A 463 48.96 -6.56 25.78
N ILE A 464 50.26 -6.86 25.66
CA ILE A 464 50.80 -7.86 24.72
C ILE A 464 50.18 -9.23 25.04
N ALA A 465 50.16 -9.63 26.32
CA ALA A 465 49.59 -10.89 26.74
C ALA A 465 48.09 -10.97 26.34
N HIS A 466 47.30 -9.93 26.63
CA HIS A 466 45.88 -9.85 26.26
C HIS A 466 45.64 -9.88 24.73
N LEU A 467 46.45 -9.13 23.95
CA LEU A 467 46.36 -9.13 22.48
C LEU A 467 46.73 -10.51 21.89
N ASN A 468 47.66 -11.23 22.47
CA ASN A 468 48.00 -12.59 22.06
C ASN A 468 46.88 -13.57 22.40
N GLU A 469 46.21 -13.48 23.56
CA GLU A 469 45.05 -14.27 23.90
C GLU A 469 43.90 -14.01 22.92
N LEU A 470 43.64 -12.76 22.58
CA LEU A 470 42.61 -12.34 21.63
C LEU A 470 42.90 -12.91 20.21
N LEU A 471 44.15 -12.95 19.79
CA LEU A 471 44.52 -13.58 18.51
C LEU A 471 44.42 -15.11 18.54
N ALA A 472 44.69 -15.73 19.66
CA ALA A 472 44.59 -17.19 19.83
C ALA A 472 43.15 -17.69 19.91
N SER A 473 42.23 -16.90 20.49
CA SER A 473 40.83 -17.28 20.69
C SER A 473 39.89 -16.61 19.70
N GLU A 474 39.23 -17.41 18.87
CA GLU A 474 38.16 -16.92 17.94
C GLU A 474 36.93 -16.45 18.71
N GLU A 475 36.59 -17.12 19.79
CA GLU A 475 35.51 -16.78 20.68
C GLU A 475 35.67 -15.41 21.31
N MET A 476 36.85 -15.07 21.84
CA MET A 476 37.12 -13.73 22.39
C MET A 476 36.97 -12.62 21.34
N ARG A 477 37.35 -12.92 20.09
CA ARG A 477 37.11 -11.96 18.98
C ARG A 477 35.64 -11.74 18.70
N TYR A 478 34.79 -12.79 18.74
CA TYR A 478 33.34 -12.66 18.64
C TYR A 478 32.77 -11.86 19.82
N ASP A 479 33.22 -12.10 21.03
CA ASP A 479 32.80 -11.32 22.20
C ASP A 479 33.15 -9.84 22.07
N LEU A 480 34.32 -9.53 21.54
CA LEU A 480 34.74 -8.15 21.28
C LEU A 480 33.83 -7.51 20.20
N ILE A 481 33.53 -8.22 19.13
CA ILE A 481 32.63 -7.72 18.08
C ILE A 481 31.22 -7.48 18.65
N ASN A 482 30.70 -8.37 19.49
CA ASN A 482 29.41 -8.19 20.17
C ASN A 482 29.41 -6.93 21.05
N THR A 483 30.48 -6.74 21.84
CA THR A 483 30.62 -5.57 22.71
C THR A 483 30.62 -4.28 21.88
N GLU A 484 31.40 -4.26 20.79
CA GLU A 484 31.45 -3.08 19.90
C GLU A 484 30.12 -2.79 19.20
N LEU A 485 29.36 -3.81 18.83
CA LEU A 485 28.04 -3.64 18.23
C LEU A 485 27.03 -3.11 19.25
N ILE A 486 27.05 -3.60 20.49
CA ILE A 486 26.19 -3.11 21.57
C ILE A 486 26.52 -1.65 21.90
N GLU A 487 27.81 -1.25 21.97
CA GLU A 487 28.22 0.15 22.14
C GLU A 487 27.59 1.06 21.06
N ILE A 488 27.60 0.62 19.80
CA ILE A 488 27.00 1.37 18.68
C ILE A 488 25.47 1.45 18.84
N LYS A 489 24.82 0.36 19.23
CA LYS A 489 23.38 0.33 19.49
C LYS A 489 23.01 1.31 20.61
N ASP A 490 23.72 1.29 21.73
CA ASP A 490 23.42 2.15 22.89
C ASP A 490 23.63 3.63 22.59
N LYS A 491 24.61 3.95 21.74
CA LYS A 491 24.97 5.33 21.40
C LYS A 491 24.12 5.95 20.29
N TYR A 492 23.68 5.15 19.31
CA TYR A 492 23.04 5.64 18.07
C TYR A 492 21.70 4.98 17.78
N GLY A 493 21.27 4.00 18.56
CA GLY A 493 19.99 3.32 18.38
C GLY A 493 18.81 4.30 18.60
N ASP A 494 17.79 4.13 17.82
CA ASP A 494 16.51 4.87 17.91
C ASP A 494 15.32 3.92 17.71
N GLU A 495 14.11 4.43 17.92
CA GLU A 495 12.89 3.69 17.71
C GLU A 495 12.59 3.50 16.22
N ARG A 496 11.86 2.44 15.91
CA ARG A 496 11.33 2.17 14.58
C ARG A 496 10.38 3.28 14.15
N ARG A 497 10.52 3.77 12.92
CA ARG A 497 9.65 4.78 12.31
C ARG A 497 8.50 4.14 11.54
N THR A 498 8.77 3.07 10.78
CA THR A 498 7.77 2.41 9.93
C THR A 498 6.92 1.43 10.72
N LYS A 499 5.61 1.58 10.68
CA LYS A 499 4.64 0.66 11.30
C LYS A 499 4.50 -0.61 10.46
N ILE A 500 4.09 -1.73 11.09
CA ILE A 500 3.93 -3.03 10.42
C ILE A 500 2.51 -3.54 10.65
N VAL A 501 1.76 -3.75 9.58
CA VAL A 501 0.47 -4.44 9.57
C VAL A 501 0.64 -5.79 8.89
N LYS A 502 0.63 -6.87 9.68
CA LYS A 502 0.97 -8.23 9.20
C LYS A 502 -0.08 -8.82 8.25
N MET A 503 -1.37 -8.54 8.49
CA MET A 503 -2.47 -9.01 7.64
C MET A 503 -2.84 -7.91 6.66
N ALA A 504 -2.59 -8.15 5.37
CA ALA A 504 -3.16 -7.33 4.32
C ALA A 504 -4.57 -7.86 4.02
N THR A 505 -5.60 -7.07 4.29
CA THR A 505 -6.87 -7.26 3.63
C THR A 505 -6.70 -6.87 2.16
N GLU A 506 -6.98 -7.79 1.24
CA GLU A 506 -7.03 -7.42 -0.19
C GLU A 506 -8.01 -6.25 -0.35
N PHE A 507 -7.67 -5.33 -1.24
CA PHE A 507 -8.51 -4.17 -1.55
C PHE A 507 -9.83 -4.70 -2.12
N ASN A 508 -10.89 -4.71 -1.31
CA ASN A 508 -12.22 -5.04 -1.81
C ASN A 508 -12.70 -3.85 -2.67
N PRO A 509 -13.09 -4.06 -3.94
CA PRO A 509 -13.67 -2.98 -4.74
C PRO A 509 -14.85 -2.27 -4.07
N GLU A 510 -15.56 -2.95 -3.17
CA GLU A 510 -16.67 -2.40 -2.38
C GLU A 510 -16.24 -1.27 -1.44
N ASP A 511 -15.00 -1.33 -0.90
CA ASP A 511 -14.45 -0.30 0.01
C ASP A 511 -14.27 1.09 -0.66
N MET A 512 -14.47 1.16 -1.98
CA MET A 512 -14.36 2.42 -2.76
C MET A 512 -15.68 3.11 -3.02
N TYR A 513 -16.77 2.52 -2.60
CA TYR A 513 -18.12 3.04 -2.79
C TYR A 513 -18.82 3.09 -1.44
N ALA A 514 -19.48 4.20 -1.13
CA ALA A 514 -20.42 4.25 -0.02
C ALA A 514 -21.59 3.31 -0.34
N ASP A 515 -22.17 2.65 0.66
CA ASP A 515 -23.31 1.75 0.47
C ASP A 515 -24.63 2.52 0.41
N ASP A 516 -24.72 3.47 -0.55
CA ASP A 516 -25.90 4.30 -0.76
C ASP A 516 -27.01 3.53 -1.46
N GLU A 517 -28.27 3.91 -1.17
CA GLU A 517 -29.44 3.38 -1.86
C GLU A 517 -29.60 4.00 -3.25
N MET A 518 -29.72 3.13 -4.26
CA MET A 518 -29.80 3.50 -5.67
C MET A 518 -31.08 3.03 -6.31
N VAL A 519 -31.58 3.83 -7.25
CA VAL A 519 -32.68 3.45 -8.16
C VAL A 519 -32.08 3.03 -9.49
N ILE A 520 -32.28 1.77 -9.85
CA ILE A 520 -31.82 1.18 -11.11
C ILE A 520 -32.98 1.19 -12.08
N THR A 521 -32.81 1.83 -13.23
CA THR A 521 -33.83 1.89 -14.30
C THR A 521 -33.36 1.14 -15.53
N ILE A 522 -34.25 0.34 -16.12
CA ILE A 522 -34.03 -0.39 -17.36
C ILE A 522 -35.09 0.05 -18.37
N SER A 523 -34.64 0.52 -19.55
CA SER A 523 -35.56 0.89 -20.63
C SER A 523 -35.97 -0.30 -21.49
N HIS A 524 -37.03 -0.15 -22.26
CA HIS A 524 -37.52 -1.14 -23.19
C HIS A 524 -36.49 -1.60 -24.23
N LEU A 525 -35.66 -0.69 -24.69
CA LEU A 525 -34.54 -0.99 -25.60
C LEU A 525 -33.29 -1.54 -24.88
N GLY A 526 -33.37 -1.78 -23.57
CA GLY A 526 -32.29 -2.40 -22.78
C GLY A 526 -31.17 -1.44 -22.36
N TYR A 527 -31.45 -0.14 -22.19
CA TYR A 527 -30.52 0.79 -21.55
C TYR A 527 -30.70 0.73 -20.04
N ILE A 528 -29.59 0.67 -19.30
CA ILE A 528 -29.57 0.61 -17.84
C ILE A 528 -28.76 1.76 -17.27
N LYS A 529 -29.21 2.29 -16.13
CA LYS A 529 -28.49 3.26 -15.31
C LYS A 529 -28.87 3.10 -13.85
N ARG A 530 -27.99 3.55 -12.97
CA ARG A 530 -28.28 3.78 -11.54
C ARG A 530 -28.38 5.29 -11.27
N THR A 531 -29.25 5.68 -10.36
CA THR A 531 -29.45 7.07 -9.93
C THR A 531 -29.64 7.05 -8.41
N PRO A 532 -29.01 7.95 -7.62
CA PRO A 532 -29.25 8.02 -6.18
C PRO A 532 -30.74 8.16 -5.85
N LEU A 533 -31.18 7.44 -4.83
CA LEU A 533 -32.59 7.49 -4.39
C LEU A 533 -32.99 8.90 -3.94
N ALA A 534 -32.08 9.61 -3.28
CA ALA A 534 -32.25 11.00 -2.83
C ALA A 534 -32.63 11.99 -3.96
N ASP A 535 -32.30 11.68 -5.21
CA ASP A 535 -32.72 12.51 -6.36
C ASP A 535 -34.24 12.53 -6.57
N PHE A 536 -35.00 11.51 -6.07
CA PHE A 536 -36.43 11.40 -6.29
C PHE A 536 -37.22 11.97 -5.12
N ARG A 537 -37.75 13.19 -5.27
CA ARG A 537 -38.59 13.86 -4.24
C ARG A 537 -39.95 13.16 -4.10
N GLN A 538 -40.45 13.04 -2.88
CA GLN A 538 -41.77 12.52 -2.55
C GLN A 538 -42.87 13.45 -3.07
N GLN A 539 -43.96 12.89 -3.59
CA GLN A 539 -45.14 13.64 -4.07
C GLN A 539 -46.44 13.01 -3.55
N SER A 540 -47.46 13.82 -3.34
CA SER A 540 -48.78 13.32 -2.93
C SER A 540 -49.45 12.52 -4.06
N ARG A 541 -50.32 11.59 -3.70
CA ARG A 541 -51.16 10.83 -4.67
C ARG A 541 -51.93 11.76 -5.62
N GLY A 542 -52.05 11.39 -6.91
CA GLY A 542 -52.66 12.22 -7.94
C GLY A 542 -51.76 13.33 -8.48
N GLY A 543 -50.50 13.40 -8.06
CA GLY A 543 -49.51 14.32 -8.58
C GLY A 543 -49.17 14.08 -10.06
N ILE A 544 -48.45 15.07 -10.64
CA ILE A 544 -48.14 15.05 -12.08
C ILE A 544 -46.91 14.21 -12.39
N GLY A 545 -46.06 13.95 -11.37
CA GLY A 545 -44.79 13.25 -11.52
C GLY A 545 -43.65 14.14 -12.11
N SER A 546 -42.44 13.64 -12.05
CA SER A 546 -41.26 14.26 -12.64
C SER A 546 -40.65 13.38 -13.73
N LYS A 547 -39.95 13.97 -14.73
CA LYS A 547 -39.28 13.17 -15.75
C LYS A 547 -38.12 12.37 -15.14
N ALA A 548 -38.16 11.04 -15.23
CA ALA A 548 -37.13 10.14 -14.75
C ALA A 548 -36.17 9.65 -15.86
N GLY A 549 -36.41 10.07 -17.11
CA GLY A 549 -35.53 9.76 -18.24
C GLY A 549 -35.92 10.51 -19.49
N SER A 550 -35.00 10.73 -20.43
CA SER A 550 -35.28 11.16 -21.78
C SER A 550 -35.39 9.91 -22.67
N ALA A 551 -36.60 9.58 -23.07
CA ALA A 551 -36.86 8.52 -24.04
C ALA A 551 -36.51 9.00 -25.47
N ARG A 552 -36.00 8.10 -26.34
CA ARG A 552 -36.08 8.26 -27.81
C ARG A 552 -37.50 7.99 -28.26
N ASP A 553 -37.87 8.39 -29.48
CA ASP A 553 -39.23 8.29 -30.00
C ASP A 553 -39.90 6.89 -29.94
N GLN A 554 -39.20 5.86 -29.45
CA GLN A 554 -39.72 4.51 -29.29
C GLN A 554 -39.17 3.79 -28.03
N ASP A 555 -38.48 4.48 -27.10
CA ASP A 555 -37.93 3.88 -25.89
C ASP A 555 -38.63 4.49 -24.65
N PHE A 556 -38.88 3.67 -23.63
CA PHE A 556 -39.48 4.08 -22.36
C PHE A 556 -38.89 3.23 -21.22
N ILE A 557 -38.93 3.73 -19.99
CA ILE A 557 -38.49 2.97 -18.81
C ILE A 557 -39.52 1.86 -18.57
N GLU A 558 -39.06 0.63 -18.71
CA GLU A 558 -39.89 -0.57 -18.53
C GLU A 558 -39.82 -1.06 -17.08
N LYS A 559 -38.65 -0.94 -16.42
CA LYS A 559 -38.43 -1.51 -15.08
C LYS A 559 -37.64 -0.59 -14.17
N VAL A 560 -38.01 -0.63 -12.90
CA VAL A 560 -37.34 0.11 -11.81
C VAL A 560 -37.08 -0.87 -10.68
N TYR A 561 -35.85 -0.82 -10.14
CA TYR A 561 -35.40 -1.61 -9.00
C TYR A 561 -34.69 -0.71 -8.00
N GLN A 562 -34.82 -1.06 -6.73
CA GLN A 562 -34.01 -0.48 -5.66
C GLN A 562 -32.94 -1.46 -5.24
N ALA A 563 -31.72 -0.96 -5.00
CA ALA A 563 -30.61 -1.76 -4.52
C ALA A 563 -29.56 -0.89 -3.85
N SER A 564 -28.91 -1.39 -2.80
CA SER A 564 -27.73 -0.72 -2.25
C SER A 564 -26.52 -0.86 -3.18
N MET A 565 -25.56 0.05 -3.05
CA MET A 565 -24.37 0.12 -3.91
C MET A 565 -23.52 -1.17 -3.88
N HIS A 566 -23.44 -1.84 -2.73
CA HIS A 566 -22.67 -3.08 -2.55
C HIS A 566 -23.40 -4.34 -2.96
N SER A 567 -24.71 -4.24 -3.23
CA SER A 567 -25.53 -5.37 -3.62
C SER A 567 -25.13 -5.95 -4.98
N THR A 568 -25.52 -7.20 -5.20
CA THR A 568 -25.35 -7.87 -6.50
C THR A 568 -26.68 -7.95 -7.22
N MET A 569 -26.76 -7.35 -8.41
CA MET A 569 -27.89 -7.51 -9.32
C MET A 569 -27.78 -8.81 -10.10
N MET A 570 -28.78 -9.64 -10.00
CA MET A 570 -28.95 -10.87 -10.78
C MET A 570 -29.92 -10.62 -11.92
N PHE A 571 -29.43 -10.71 -13.17
CA PHE A 571 -30.20 -10.45 -14.41
C PHE A 571 -30.68 -11.75 -15.01
N PHE A 572 -31.97 -11.96 -15.03
CA PHE A 572 -32.59 -13.12 -15.63
C PHE A 572 -33.19 -12.78 -16.99
N THR A 573 -32.86 -13.59 -17.99
CA THR A 573 -33.25 -13.33 -19.37
C THR A 573 -34.51 -14.11 -19.78
N GLU A 574 -35.13 -13.69 -20.87
CA GLU A 574 -36.33 -14.37 -21.48
C GLU A 574 -36.04 -15.83 -21.82
N MET A 575 -34.79 -16.13 -22.25
CA MET A 575 -34.31 -17.49 -22.54
C MET A 575 -33.92 -18.30 -21.30
N GLY A 576 -34.19 -17.80 -20.08
CA GLY A 576 -33.92 -18.50 -18.84
C GLY A 576 -32.45 -18.57 -18.43
N ARG A 577 -31.64 -17.60 -18.82
CA ARG A 577 -30.24 -17.45 -18.38
C ARG A 577 -30.12 -16.43 -17.25
N LEU A 578 -29.03 -16.55 -16.50
CA LEU A 578 -28.69 -15.65 -15.39
C LEU A 578 -27.30 -15.05 -15.62
N TYR A 579 -27.18 -13.74 -15.41
CA TYR A 579 -25.95 -12.97 -15.33
C TYR A 579 -25.91 -12.19 -14.03
N TRP A 580 -24.69 -11.82 -13.55
CA TRP A 580 -24.48 -11.05 -12.33
C TRP A 580 -23.72 -9.79 -12.64
N GLN A 581 -24.05 -8.72 -11.93
CA GLN A 581 -23.32 -7.45 -11.95
C GLN A 581 -23.44 -6.78 -10.58
N LYS A 582 -22.34 -6.24 -10.08
CA LYS A 582 -22.37 -5.41 -8.87
C LYS A 582 -23.06 -4.06 -9.19
N VAL A 583 -23.80 -3.50 -8.23
CA VAL A 583 -24.50 -2.22 -8.42
C VAL A 583 -23.51 -1.09 -8.69
N TYR A 584 -22.36 -1.06 -8.02
CA TYR A 584 -21.32 -0.06 -8.26
C TYR A 584 -20.70 -0.10 -9.66
N ASP A 585 -20.80 -1.22 -10.39
CA ASP A 585 -20.35 -1.34 -11.78
C ASP A 585 -21.37 -0.85 -12.80
N LEU A 586 -22.62 -0.62 -12.36
CA LEU A 586 -23.65 -0.06 -13.23
C LEU A 586 -23.36 1.41 -13.56
N PRO A 587 -23.67 1.89 -14.79
CA PRO A 587 -23.42 3.26 -15.16
C PRO A 587 -24.26 4.21 -14.33
N GLU A 588 -23.61 5.18 -13.70
CA GLU A 588 -24.24 6.26 -12.97
C GLU A 588 -24.83 7.27 -13.96
N GLY A 589 -25.98 7.80 -13.64
CA GLY A 589 -26.68 8.76 -14.47
C GLY A 589 -27.67 9.61 -13.69
N ASN A 590 -27.82 10.88 -14.07
CA ASN A 590 -28.88 11.71 -13.55
C ASN A 590 -30.26 11.27 -14.12
N LYS A 591 -31.35 11.84 -13.61
CA LYS A 591 -32.73 11.52 -14.05
C LYS A 591 -32.90 11.59 -15.56
N GLN A 592 -32.22 12.51 -16.24
CA GLN A 592 -32.39 12.76 -17.68
C GLN A 592 -31.44 11.95 -18.58
N SER A 593 -30.41 11.31 -18.02
CA SER A 593 -29.46 10.53 -18.80
C SER A 593 -30.09 9.26 -19.36
N LYS A 594 -29.59 8.80 -20.53
CA LYS A 594 -30.09 7.58 -21.20
C LYS A 594 -29.54 6.29 -20.62
N GLY A 595 -28.44 6.34 -19.84
CA GLY A 595 -27.71 5.16 -19.40
C GLY A 595 -26.88 4.52 -20.53
N ARG A 596 -26.46 3.25 -20.30
CA ARG A 596 -25.70 2.44 -21.27
C ARG A 596 -26.47 1.19 -21.64
N ALA A 597 -26.27 0.69 -22.85
CA ALA A 597 -26.90 -0.55 -23.29
C ALA A 597 -26.38 -1.73 -22.44
N ILE A 598 -27.30 -2.51 -21.88
CA ILE A 598 -27.00 -3.66 -21.00
C ILE A 598 -26.13 -4.72 -21.70
N GLN A 599 -26.22 -4.83 -23.04
CA GLN A 599 -25.40 -5.71 -23.87
C GLN A 599 -23.91 -5.37 -23.83
N ASN A 600 -23.54 -4.13 -23.42
CA ASN A 600 -22.13 -3.72 -23.25
C ASN A 600 -21.59 -4.06 -21.86
N MET A 601 -22.45 -4.56 -20.97
CA MET A 601 -22.09 -4.84 -19.58
C MET A 601 -22.13 -6.34 -19.27
N ILE A 602 -23.07 -7.05 -19.86
CA ILE A 602 -23.20 -8.51 -19.70
C ILE A 602 -23.21 -9.18 -21.07
N ASN A 603 -22.60 -10.36 -21.17
CA ASN A 603 -22.50 -11.12 -22.44
C ASN A 603 -23.82 -11.79 -22.83
N LEU A 604 -24.83 -10.99 -23.20
CA LEU A 604 -26.10 -11.49 -23.65
C LEU A 604 -25.97 -12.30 -24.95
N GLN A 605 -26.69 -13.41 -25.06
CA GLN A 605 -26.80 -14.15 -26.31
C GLN A 605 -27.61 -13.33 -27.34
N LYS A 606 -27.28 -13.54 -28.63
CA LYS A 606 -27.95 -12.81 -29.69
C LYS A 606 -29.45 -13.12 -29.69
N GLY A 607 -30.25 -12.06 -29.57
CA GLY A 607 -31.73 -12.15 -29.54
C GLY A 607 -32.34 -12.37 -28.13
N ASP A 608 -31.52 -12.52 -27.07
CA ASP A 608 -31.98 -12.62 -25.69
C ASP A 608 -32.18 -11.23 -25.07
N LYS A 609 -33.14 -11.10 -24.15
CA LYS A 609 -33.40 -9.85 -23.40
C LYS A 609 -33.49 -10.10 -21.91
N VAL A 610 -33.10 -9.11 -21.12
CA VAL A 610 -33.29 -9.15 -19.67
C VAL A 610 -34.77 -8.99 -19.34
N ARG A 611 -35.33 -10.01 -18.69
CA ARG A 611 -36.72 -10.03 -18.31
C ARG A 611 -37.02 -9.55 -16.91
N THR A 612 -36.20 -9.91 -15.97
CA THR A 612 -36.32 -9.51 -14.56
C THR A 612 -34.96 -9.46 -13.89
N CYS A 613 -34.87 -8.67 -12.83
CA CYS A 613 -33.71 -8.57 -12.00
C CYS A 613 -34.09 -8.77 -10.53
N ILE A 614 -33.20 -9.32 -9.76
CA ILE A 614 -33.31 -9.33 -8.30
C ILE A 614 -32.03 -8.75 -7.70
N ASN A 615 -32.20 -8.05 -6.59
CA ASN A 615 -31.16 -7.57 -5.75
C ASN A 615 -30.84 -8.60 -4.66
N VAL A 616 -29.56 -8.95 -4.49
CA VAL A 616 -29.09 -9.90 -3.49
C VAL A 616 -27.94 -9.25 -2.68
N LYS A 617 -28.12 -9.19 -1.36
CA LYS A 617 -27.18 -8.48 -0.46
C LYS A 617 -25.78 -9.13 -0.37
N GLY A 618 -25.69 -10.48 -0.33
CA GLY A 618 -24.40 -11.15 -0.18
C GLY A 618 -24.39 -12.56 -0.78
N LEU A 619 -23.67 -12.78 -1.87
CA LEU A 619 -23.48 -14.13 -2.45
C LEU A 619 -22.33 -14.91 -1.79
N ASN A 620 -21.48 -14.24 -1.00
CA ASN A 620 -20.35 -14.85 -0.29
C ASN A 620 -20.72 -15.33 1.12
N ASP A 621 -21.89 -14.94 1.62
CA ASP A 621 -22.39 -15.37 2.92
C ASP A 621 -23.05 -16.76 2.79
N ALA A 622 -22.38 -17.77 3.34
CA ALA A 622 -22.82 -19.16 3.26
C ALA A 622 -24.16 -19.41 3.98
N GLU A 623 -24.43 -18.72 5.08
CA GLU A 623 -25.67 -18.86 5.83
C GLU A 623 -26.84 -18.27 5.04
N TYR A 624 -26.63 -17.08 4.49
CA TYR A 624 -27.60 -16.39 3.65
C TYR A 624 -27.97 -17.19 2.40
N VAL A 625 -26.98 -17.68 1.63
CA VAL A 625 -27.28 -18.40 0.38
C VAL A 625 -27.91 -19.77 0.59
N ASN A 626 -27.67 -20.42 1.74
CA ASN A 626 -28.26 -21.72 2.07
C ASN A 626 -29.68 -21.61 2.66
N SER A 627 -30.03 -20.48 3.27
CA SER A 627 -31.35 -20.23 3.86
C SER A 627 -32.36 -19.64 2.87
N HIS A 628 -31.92 -19.18 1.70
CA HIS A 628 -32.76 -18.50 0.74
C HIS A 628 -32.97 -19.31 -0.55
N PHE A 629 -34.13 -19.09 -1.20
CA PHE A 629 -34.52 -19.74 -2.43
C PHE A 629 -34.95 -18.72 -3.49
N LEU A 630 -34.77 -19.10 -4.75
CA LEU A 630 -35.31 -18.37 -5.89
C LEU A 630 -36.52 -19.07 -6.44
N ILE A 631 -37.62 -18.34 -6.56
CA ILE A 631 -38.83 -18.80 -7.18
C ILE A 631 -38.98 -18.14 -8.54
N PHE A 632 -39.02 -18.94 -9.58
CA PHE A 632 -39.24 -18.56 -10.97
C PHE A 632 -40.68 -18.74 -11.34
N ILE A 633 -41.24 -17.78 -12.07
CA ILE A 633 -42.61 -17.86 -12.60
C ILE A 633 -42.62 -17.58 -14.11
N THR A 634 -43.32 -18.39 -14.88
CA THR A 634 -43.44 -18.23 -16.33
C THR A 634 -44.79 -17.64 -16.74
N LYS A 635 -44.85 -17.10 -17.94
CA LYS A 635 -46.03 -16.52 -18.55
C LYS A 635 -47.23 -17.47 -18.56
N ASN A 636 -46.97 -18.75 -18.81
CA ASN A 636 -48.00 -19.79 -18.86
C ASN A 636 -48.31 -20.42 -17.49
N GLY A 637 -47.91 -19.80 -16.41
CA GLY A 637 -48.27 -20.18 -15.05
C GLY A 637 -47.51 -21.38 -14.47
N LEU A 638 -46.27 -21.66 -14.96
CA LEU A 638 -45.38 -22.63 -14.34
C LEU A 638 -44.50 -21.92 -13.33
N MET A 639 -44.16 -22.61 -12.24
CA MET A 639 -43.22 -22.12 -11.23
C MET A 639 -42.14 -23.14 -10.89
N LYS A 640 -40.97 -22.64 -10.47
CA LYS A 640 -39.85 -23.45 -10.02
C LYS A 640 -39.22 -22.83 -8.78
N LYS A 641 -38.89 -23.63 -7.76
CA LYS A 641 -38.12 -23.25 -6.59
C LYS A 641 -36.73 -23.86 -6.68
N THR A 642 -35.68 -23.05 -6.43
CA THR A 642 -34.28 -23.50 -6.46
C THR A 642 -33.51 -22.79 -5.34
N THR A 643 -32.55 -23.45 -4.67
CA THR A 643 -31.72 -22.84 -3.63
C THR A 643 -30.88 -21.70 -4.22
N LEU A 644 -30.68 -20.60 -3.48
CA LEU A 644 -29.85 -19.47 -3.89
C LEU A 644 -28.38 -19.91 -4.05
N GLU A 645 -27.92 -20.90 -3.26
CA GLU A 645 -26.57 -21.50 -3.36
C GLU A 645 -26.27 -21.97 -4.79
N SER A 646 -27.25 -22.55 -5.49
CA SER A 646 -27.12 -23.00 -6.88
C SER A 646 -26.70 -21.88 -7.84
N TYR A 647 -26.84 -20.61 -7.43
CA TYR A 647 -26.55 -19.41 -8.21
C TYR A 647 -25.51 -18.50 -7.54
N SER A 648 -24.85 -18.93 -6.44
CA SER A 648 -23.91 -18.10 -5.68
C SER A 648 -22.55 -17.88 -6.37
N ARG A 649 -22.25 -18.62 -7.46
CA ARG A 649 -20.96 -18.56 -8.15
C ARG A 649 -21.09 -17.82 -9.49
N PRO A 650 -20.81 -16.50 -9.54
CA PRO A 650 -20.86 -15.69 -10.76
C PRO A 650 -19.97 -16.22 -11.89
N ARG A 651 -20.46 -16.16 -13.13
CA ARG A 651 -19.69 -16.46 -14.34
C ARG A 651 -19.93 -15.41 -15.40
N ALA A 652 -18.88 -14.91 -16.04
CA ALA A 652 -18.96 -13.84 -17.05
C ALA A 652 -19.89 -14.20 -18.24
N ASN A 653 -19.94 -15.47 -18.62
CA ASN A 653 -20.80 -15.96 -19.72
C ASN A 653 -22.22 -16.33 -19.27
N GLY A 654 -22.58 -16.03 -18.04
CA GLY A 654 -23.87 -16.44 -17.47
C GLY A 654 -24.06 -17.96 -17.34
N ILE A 655 -25.14 -18.37 -16.72
CA ILE A 655 -25.52 -19.78 -16.56
C ILE A 655 -26.98 -19.98 -16.93
N ILE A 656 -27.40 -21.23 -17.21
CA ILE A 656 -28.81 -21.59 -17.35
C ILE A 656 -29.46 -21.57 -15.94
N ALA A 657 -30.46 -20.73 -15.79
CA ALA A 657 -31.24 -20.57 -14.58
C ALA A 657 -32.55 -21.38 -14.54
N LEU A 658 -33.20 -21.53 -15.68
CA LEU A 658 -34.51 -22.17 -15.85
C LEU A 658 -34.56 -22.90 -17.20
N GLY A 659 -35.12 -24.12 -17.23
CA GLY A 659 -35.58 -24.77 -18.47
C GLY A 659 -36.96 -24.24 -18.84
N LEU A 660 -37.09 -23.66 -20.02
CA LEU A 660 -38.37 -23.18 -20.55
C LEU A 660 -38.98 -24.20 -21.53
N ARG A 661 -40.31 -24.27 -21.58
CA ARG A 661 -41.06 -25.03 -22.61
C ARG A 661 -41.19 -24.17 -23.87
N ASP A 662 -41.41 -24.79 -25.02
CA ASP A 662 -41.60 -24.09 -26.28
C ASP A 662 -42.76 -23.08 -26.17
N GLY A 663 -42.54 -21.84 -26.52
CA GLY A 663 -43.53 -20.77 -26.48
C GLY A 663 -43.82 -20.17 -25.09
N ASP A 664 -43.09 -20.60 -24.03
CA ASP A 664 -43.19 -19.98 -22.70
C ASP A 664 -42.03 -19.00 -22.44
N GLU A 665 -42.27 -18.01 -21.59
CA GLU A 665 -41.32 -16.96 -21.24
C GLU A 665 -41.23 -16.80 -19.73
N LEU A 666 -40.05 -16.47 -19.24
CA LEU A 666 -39.85 -16.10 -17.84
C LEU A 666 -40.49 -14.72 -17.57
N ILE A 667 -41.39 -14.63 -16.58
CA ILE A 667 -42.06 -13.38 -16.19
C ILE A 667 -41.40 -12.73 -14.99
N GLY A 668 -41.03 -13.50 -13.99
CA GLY A 668 -40.50 -12.98 -12.76
C GLY A 668 -39.69 -14.00 -11.98
N VAL A 669 -38.81 -13.49 -11.13
CA VAL A 669 -38.07 -14.26 -10.13
C VAL A 669 -38.21 -13.53 -8.81
N THR A 670 -38.47 -14.28 -7.73
CA THR A 670 -38.60 -13.74 -6.37
C THR A 670 -37.68 -14.49 -5.44
N LEU A 671 -37.00 -13.73 -4.53
CA LEU A 671 -36.19 -14.29 -3.45
C LEU A 671 -37.10 -14.62 -2.25
N THR A 672 -36.94 -15.79 -1.65
CA THR A 672 -37.73 -16.25 -0.49
C THR A 672 -36.86 -16.95 0.55
N ASP A 673 -37.37 -17.05 1.77
CA ASP A 673 -36.80 -17.76 2.91
C ASP A 673 -37.15 -19.25 3.00
N GLY A 674 -38.08 -19.71 2.15
CA GLY A 674 -38.52 -21.11 2.12
C GLY A 674 -39.79 -21.42 2.89
N GLU A 675 -40.30 -20.53 3.73
CA GLU A 675 -41.48 -20.70 4.60
C GLU A 675 -42.65 -19.77 4.23
N SER A 676 -42.44 -18.90 3.30
CA SER A 676 -43.38 -17.84 2.92
C SER A 676 -44.58 -18.36 2.14
N GLU A 677 -45.62 -17.53 2.01
CA GLU A 677 -46.80 -17.78 1.17
C GLU A 677 -46.69 -17.01 -0.16
N MET A 678 -47.01 -17.70 -1.22
CA MET A 678 -46.91 -17.15 -2.59
C MET A 678 -48.27 -16.65 -3.08
N LEU A 679 -48.29 -15.43 -3.63
CA LEU A 679 -49.44 -14.92 -4.35
C LEU A 679 -49.04 -14.73 -5.82
N VAL A 680 -49.71 -15.44 -6.74
CA VAL A 680 -49.45 -15.37 -8.19
C VAL A 680 -50.66 -14.72 -8.85
N ALA A 681 -50.42 -13.61 -9.56
CA ALA A 681 -51.45 -12.78 -10.18
C ALA A 681 -51.51 -12.96 -11.69
N SER A 682 -52.75 -12.97 -12.21
CA SER A 682 -53.02 -13.01 -13.66
C SER A 682 -53.50 -11.67 -14.22
N TYR A 683 -53.33 -11.48 -15.52
CA TYR A 683 -53.70 -10.27 -16.28
C TYR A 683 -55.19 -9.92 -16.16
N ASN A 684 -56.03 -10.94 -16.06
CA ASN A 684 -57.47 -10.80 -15.84
C ASN A 684 -57.86 -10.55 -14.36
N GLY A 685 -56.87 -10.16 -13.51
CA GLY A 685 -57.17 -9.70 -12.16
C GLY A 685 -57.49 -10.81 -11.15
N LYS A 686 -57.01 -12.04 -11.37
CA LYS A 686 -57.10 -13.15 -10.42
C LYS A 686 -55.82 -13.41 -9.71
N VAL A 687 -55.87 -13.87 -8.46
CA VAL A 687 -54.72 -14.22 -7.62
C VAL A 687 -54.92 -15.58 -6.99
N VAL A 688 -53.89 -16.46 -7.04
CA VAL A 688 -53.81 -17.70 -6.29
C VAL A 688 -52.86 -17.52 -5.14
N ARG A 689 -53.26 -17.88 -3.92
CA ARG A 689 -52.43 -17.91 -2.71
C ARG A 689 -52.19 -19.37 -2.28
N PHE A 690 -50.94 -19.73 -2.04
CA PHE A 690 -50.51 -21.04 -1.57
C PHE A 690 -49.19 -20.97 -0.82
N ASN A 691 -48.95 -21.97 0.06
CA ASN A 691 -47.70 -22.05 0.79
C ASN A 691 -46.54 -22.58 -0.10
N GLU A 692 -45.40 -21.92 -0.12
CA GLU A 692 -44.22 -22.31 -0.92
C GLU A 692 -43.60 -23.66 -0.49
N GLY A 693 -43.83 -24.13 0.77
CA GLY A 693 -43.45 -25.46 1.24
C GLY A 693 -44.06 -26.61 0.43
N GLY A 694 -45.21 -26.35 -0.25
CA GLY A 694 -45.80 -27.27 -1.22
C GLY A 694 -45.02 -27.44 -2.53
N VAL A 695 -43.93 -26.69 -2.71
CA VAL A 695 -43.03 -26.74 -3.89
C VAL A 695 -41.63 -27.17 -3.45
N ARG A 696 -41.23 -28.40 -3.79
CA ARG A 696 -39.87 -28.89 -3.50
C ARG A 696 -38.81 -28.13 -4.30
N PRO A 697 -37.62 -27.89 -3.72
CA PRO A 697 -36.50 -27.35 -4.49
C PRO A 697 -36.13 -28.27 -5.66
N MET A 698 -35.77 -27.65 -6.80
CA MET A 698 -35.46 -28.33 -8.07
C MET A 698 -34.12 -27.81 -8.59
N GLY A 699 -33.47 -28.64 -9.43
CA GLY A 699 -32.19 -28.24 -10.07
C GLY A 699 -32.37 -27.12 -11.11
N ARG A 700 -31.30 -26.45 -11.50
CA ARG A 700 -31.31 -25.29 -12.40
C ARG A 700 -32.01 -25.51 -13.74
N GLY A 701 -31.85 -26.66 -14.38
CA GLY A 701 -32.43 -26.99 -15.69
C GLY A 701 -33.88 -27.45 -15.67
N ALA A 702 -34.53 -27.51 -14.51
CA ALA A 702 -35.94 -27.97 -14.42
C ALA A 702 -36.92 -26.94 -15.00
N THR A 703 -37.99 -27.39 -15.59
CA THR A 703 -39.08 -26.54 -16.17
C THR A 703 -40.11 -26.10 -15.13
N GLY A 704 -40.14 -26.74 -13.97
CA GLY A 704 -41.05 -26.39 -12.88
C GLY A 704 -42.39 -27.13 -12.91
N VAL A 705 -43.34 -26.65 -12.08
CA VAL A 705 -44.68 -27.23 -11.83
C VAL A 705 -45.74 -26.12 -11.98
N LYS A 706 -47.01 -26.51 -12.19
CA LYS A 706 -48.11 -25.56 -12.36
C LYS A 706 -48.37 -24.76 -11.07
N ALA A 707 -48.36 -23.41 -11.17
CA ALA A 707 -48.65 -22.47 -10.05
C ALA A 707 -50.14 -22.01 -10.10
N ILE A 708 -50.62 -21.59 -11.28
CA ILE A 708 -51.98 -21.07 -11.48
C ILE A 708 -52.60 -21.70 -12.74
N THR A 709 -53.91 -21.84 -12.76
CA THR A 709 -54.69 -22.20 -13.94
C THR A 709 -55.25 -20.90 -14.52
N LEU A 710 -54.77 -20.51 -15.72
CA LEU A 710 -55.20 -19.33 -16.47
C LEU A 710 -56.57 -19.56 -17.16
N GLU A 711 -57.23 -18.48 -17.55
CA GLU A 711 -58.47 -18.53 -18.33
C GLU A 711 -58.17 -18.91 -19.78
N GLU A 712 -59.09 -19.66 -20.40
CA GLU A 712 -58.94 -20.16 -21.79
C GLU A 712 -59.36 -19.10 -22.82
N ASP A 713 -59.26 -17.82 -22.54
CA ASP A 713 -59.59 -16.71 -23.44
C ASP A 713 -58.46 -16.31 -24.42
N GLY A 714 -57.31 -16.97 -24.30
CA GLY A 714 -56.10 -16.72 -25.12
C GLY A 714 -55.37 -15.43 -24.78
N GLN A 715 -55.85 -14.61 -23.85
CA GLN A 715 -55.24 -13.34 -23.43
C GLN A 715 -54.70 -13.40 -22.01
N ASP A 716 -55.22 -14.28 -21.14
CA ASP A 716 -54.80 -14.38 -19.75
C ASP A 716 -53.37 -14.95 -19.63
N ARG A 717 -52.59 -14.32 -18.79
CA ARG A 717 -51.19 -14.65 -18.52
C ARG A 717 -50.83 -14.26 -17.11
N VAL A 718 -49.76 -14.85 -16.55
CA VAL A 718 -49.19 -14.36 -15.29
C VAL A 718 -48.53 -13.01 -15.52
N ILE A 719 -48.78 -12.05 -14.58
CA ILE A 719 -48.21 -10.72 -14.62
C ILE A 719 -47.14 -10.50 -13.53
N GLY A 720 -47.17 -11.24 -12.42
CA GLY A 720 -46.27 -11.11 -11.32
C GLY A 720 -46.58 -12.07 -10.16
N THR A 721 -45.66 -12.11 -9.22
CA THR A 721 -45.77 -12.89 -7.99
C THR A 721 -45.17 -12.13 -6.83
N VAL A 722 -45.76 -12.25 -5.67
CA VAL A 722 -45.24 -11.71 -4.42
C VAL A 722 -45.16 -12.81 -3.36
N CYS A 723 -44.22 -12.64 -2.45
CA CYS A 723 -43.97 -13.51 -1.32
C CYS A 723 -44.34 -12.77 -0.04
N VAL A 724 -45.10 -13.41 0.85
CA VAL A 724 -45.48 -12.84 2.15
C VAL A 724 -45.25 -13.85 3.26
N GLU A 725 -44.80 -13.39 4.39
CA GLU A 725 -44.69 -14.21 5.60
C GLU A 725 -46.09 -14.49 6.17
N LYS A 726 -46.27 -15.66 6.77
CA LYS A 726 -47.52 -16.01 7.39
C LYS A 726 -47.80 -15.11 8.60
N GLY A 727 -49.00 -14.51 8.62
CA GLY A 727 -49.38 -13.57 9.70
C GLY A 727 -48.73 -12.19 9.59
N THR A 728 -48.28 -11.84 8.42
CA THR A 728 -47.66 -10.53 8.12
C THR A 728 -48.68 -9.41 8.24
N ASP A 729 -48.24 -8.20 8.63
CA ASP A 729 -48.98 -6.94 8.59
C ASP A 729 -48.97 -6.30 7.19
N LYS A 730 -48.20 -6.86 6.25
CA LYS A 730 -48.14 -6.39 4.85
C LYS A 730 -49.49 -6.48 4.16
N THR A 731 -49.76 -5.49 3.32
CA THR A 731 -50.93 -5.45 2.46
C THR A 731 -50.58 -5.68 1.00
N ILE A 732 -51.44 -6.31 0.25
CA ILE A 732 -51.24 -6.55 -1.18
C ILE A 732 -51.67 -5.32 -1.96
N LEU A 733 -50.72 -4.62 -2.55
CA LEU A 733 -50.93 -3.53 -3.49
C LEU A 733 -51.12 -4.11 -4.90
N VAL A 734 -52.18 -3.76 -5.57
CA VAL A 734 -52.39 -4.08 -7.00
C VAL A 734 -52.48 -2.80 -7.82
N ILE A 735 -51.86 -2.83 -9.00
CA ILE A 735 -51.74 -1.68 -9.88
C ILE A 735 -52.28 -2.05 -11.26
N SER A 736 -53.14 -1.19 -11.82
CA SER A 736 -53.71 -1.39 -13.14
C SER A 736 -53.20 -0.41 -14.18
N GLU A 737 -53.32 -0.77 -15.44
CA GLU A 737 -52.80 -0.09 -16.63
C GLU A 737 -53.21 1.39 -16.71
N ASN A 738 -54.43 1.74 -16.31
CA ASN A 738 -54.98 3.09 -16.38
C ASN A 738 -54.70 3.93 -15.12
N GLY A 739 -53.74 3.51 -14.28
CA GLY A 739 -53.31 4.31 -13.11
C GLY A 739 -54.16 4.17 -11.87
N PHE A 740 -54.96 3.10 -11.77
CA PHE A 740 -55.70 2.77 -10.56
C PHE A 740 -54.96 1.72 -9.75
N GLY A 741 -55.11 1.78 -8.43
CA GLY A 741 -54.52 0.80 -7.52
C GLY A 741 -55.20 0.79 -6.17
N LYS A 742 -54.97 -0.22 -5.42
CA LYS A 742 -55.47 -0.37 -4.05
C LYS A 742 -54.65 -1.29 -3.21
N ARG A 743 -54.78 -1.15 -1.91
CA ARG A 743 -54.24 -2.08 -0.93
C ARG A 743 -55.32 -2.98 -0.35
N THR A 744 -55.01 -4.25 -0.16
CA THR A 744 -55.89 -5.22 0.49
C THR A 744 -55.08 -6.01 1.49
N PRO A 745 -55.47 -6.13 2.77
CA PRO A 745 -54.82 -7.02 3.73
C PRO A 745 -54.80 -8.47 3.24
N VAL A 746 -53.80 -9.22 3.64
CA VAL A 746 -53.67 -10.64 3.30
C VAL A 746 -54.70 -11.46 4.05
N ASP A 747 -54.87 -11.13 5.32
CA ASP A 747 -55.85 -11.71 6.26
C ASP A 747 -56.66 -10.57 6.90
N ASP A 748 -57.85 -10.85 7.47
CA ASP A 748 -58.66 -9.88 8.20
C ASP A 748 -58.15 -9.70 9.66
N GLU A 749 -58.81 -8.78 10.42
CA GLU A 749 -58.45 -8.49 11.81
C GLU A 749 -58.64 -9.70 12.75
N GLU A 750 -59.43 -10.68 12.33
CA GLU A 750 -59.71 -11.92 13.07
C GLU A 750 -58.76 -13.06 12.62
N GLY A 751 -57.83 -12.80 11.67
CA GLY A 751 -56.88 -13.80 11.13
C GLY A 751 -57.47 -14.72 10.07
N ASN A 752 -58.65 -14.41 9.53
CA ASN A 752 -59.24 -15.20 8.43
C ASN A 752 -58.64 -14.72 7.08
N PRO A 753 -58.31 -15.64 6.17
CA PRO A 753 -57.68 -15.26 4.90
C PRO A 753 -58.60 -14.55 3.94
N ILE A 754 -58.36 -13.25 3.68
CA ILE A 754 -59.05 -12.47 2.62
C ILE A 754 -58.69 -13.06 1.26
N TYR A 755 -57.44 -13.45 1.05
CA TYR A 755 -57.01 -14.27 -0.08
C TYR A 755 -56.95 -15.73 0.39
N ARG A 756 -57.96 -16.54 -0.01
CA ARG A 756 -58.01 -17.95 0.39
C ARG A 756 -56.73 -18.71 0.05
N VAL A 757 -56.15 -19.34 1.05
CA VAL A 757 -54.99 -20.25 0.86
C VAL A 757 -55.49 -21.54 0.19
N THR A 758 -54.92 -21.92 -0.92
CA THR A 758 -55.25 -23.09 -1.69
C THR A 758 -54.02 -23.90 -2.05
N ASN A 759 -54.17 -25.04 -2.68
CA ASN A 759 -53.04 -25.72 -3.31
C ASN A 759 -52.63 -24.99 -4.58
N ARG A 760 -51.35 -25.11 -4.96
CA ARG A 760 -50.85 -24.60 -6.25
C ARG A 760 -51.69 -25.17 -7.43
N GLY A 761 -51.77 -24.41 -8.54
CA GLY A 761 -52.51 -24.79 -9.73
C GLY A 761 -54.00 -24.46 -9.68
N GLY A 762 -54.44 -23.73 -8.64
CA GLY A 762 -55.86 -23.25 -8.54
C GLY A 762 -56.22 -22.21 -9.62
N LYS A 763 -57.53 -21.93 -9.80
CA LYS A 763 -58.06 -20.90 -10.71
C LYS A 763 -57.93 -19.46 -10.15
N GLY A 764 -57.63 -19.31 -8.85
CA GLY A 764 -57.51 -18.04 -8.16
C GLY A 764 -58.80 -17.38 -7.77
N VAL A 765 -58.67 -16.27 -7.04
CA VAL A 765 -59.76 -15.39 -6.63
C VAL A 765 -59.58 -13.99 -7.20
N LYS A 766 -60.69 -13.25 -7.42
CA LYS A 766 -60.66 -11.89 -7.97
C LYS A 766 -59.92 -10.95 -6.99
N THR A 767 -58.92 -10.19 -7.47
CA THR A 767 -58.14 -9.23 -6.67
C THR A 767 -58.43 -7.77 -7.00
N ILE A 768 -58.88 -7.48 -8.21
CA ILE A 768 -59.33 -6.17 -8.65
C ILE A 768 -60.47 -6.34 -9.65
N GLU A 769 -61.39 -5.36 -9.74
CA GLU A 769 -62.40 -5.35 -10.77
C GLU A 769 -61.87 -4.74 -12.07
N ILE A 770 -61.77 -5.56 -13.13
CA ILE A 770 -61.33 -5.13 -14.46
C ILE A 770 -62.52 -4.49 -15.16
N THR A 771 -62.36 -3.22 -15.55
CA THR A 771 -63.34 -2.43 -16.30
C THR A 771 -62.62 -1.58 -17.34
N GLU A 772 -63.29 -1.00 -18.32
CA GLU A 772 -62.70 -0.05 -19.28
C GLU A 772 -61.97 1.13 -18.54
N LYS A 773 -62.43 1.49 -17.34
CA LYS A 773 -61.87 2.58 -16.56
C LYS A 773 -60.56 2.17 -15.86
N THR A 774 -60.47 0.99 -15.32
CA THR A 774 -59.28 0.51 -14.62
C THR A 774 -58.22 -0.02 -15.56
N GLY A 775 -58.59 -0.63 -16.67
CA GLY A 775 -57.70 -1.44 -17.51
C GLY A 775 -57.34 -2.76 -16.81
N HIS A 776 -56.49 -3.54 -17.43
CA HIS A 776 -55.99 -4.83 -16.90
C HIS A 776 -54.96 -4.67 -15.79
N LEU A 777 -54.71 -5.73 -15.05
CA LEU A 777 -53.71 -5.74 -13.98
C LEU A 777 -52.28 -5.80 -14.58
N ILE A 778 -51.43 -4.93 -14.10
CA ILE A 778 -50.03 -4.83 -14.56
C ILE A 778 -48.97 -5.09 -13.48
N GLY A 779 -49.32 -4.94 -12.19
CA GLY A 779 -48.41 -5.14 -11.08
C GLY A 779 -49.12 -5.62 -9.81
N ILE A 780 -48.37 -6.36 -9.00
CA ILE A 780 -48.73 -6.83 -7.65
C ILE A 780 -47.50 -6.75 -6.76
N GLU A 781 -47.65 -6.11 -5.57
CA GLU A 781 -46.56 -5.89 -4.60
C GLU A 781 -47.07 -6.10 -3.18
N ALA A 782 -46.19 -6.52 -2.25
CA ALA A 782 -46.46 -6.60 -0.83
C ALA A 782 -45.88 -5.39 -0.12
N VAL A 783 -46.70 -4.59 0.57
CA VAL A 783 -46.33 -3.26 1.06
C VAL A 783 -46.71 -3.04 2.51
N THR A 784 -45.97 -2.17 3.22
CA THR A 784 -46.26 -1.65 4.57
C THR A 784 -46.55 -0.15 4.53
N ASP A 785 -47.00 0.42 5.65
CA ASP A 785 -47.19 1.88 5.76
C ASP A 785 -45.85 2.63 5.90
N ALA A 786 -44.77 1.91 6.12
CA ALA A 786 -43.41 2.47 6.18
C ALA A 786 -42.74 2.55 4.80
N ASP A 787 -43.44 2.20 3.71
CA ASP A 787 -42.88 2.19 2.37
C ASP A 787 -43.40 3.37 1.54
N ASP A 788 -42.66 3.75 0.51
CA ASP A 788 -43.06 4.64 -0.57
C ASP A 788 -43.24 3.81 -1.85
N LEU A 789 -44.17 4.24 -2.70
CA LEU A 789 -44.39 3.67 -4.00
C LEU A 789 -43.84 4.56 -5.10
N MET A 790 -42.97 4.02 -5.96
CA MET A 790 -42.53 4.66 -7.18
C MET A 790 -43.21 4.05 -8.39
N LEU A 791 -43.93 4.87 -9.16
CA LEU A 791 -44.64 4.47 -10.39
C LEU A 791 -43.97 5.11 -11.59
N MET A 792 -43.94 4.37 -12.71
CA MET A 792 -43.40 4.82 -13.99
C MET A 792 -44.40 4.69 -15.11
N THR A 793 -44.48 5.70 -15.95
CA THR A 793 -45.34 5.70 -17.14
C THR A 793 -44.54 5.39 -18.39
N LYS A 794 -45.25 4.99 -19.46
CA LYS A 794 -44.66 4.73 -20.78
C LYS A 794 -43.92 5.94 -21.35
N SER A 795 -44.37 7.14 -21.06
CA SER A 795 -43.69 8.39 -21.47
C SER A 795 -42.43 8.73 -20.65
N GLY A 796 -42.07 7.92 -19.66
CA GLY A 796 -40.92 8.13 -18.78
C GLY A 796 -41.17 9.11 -17.61
N THR A 797 -42.44 9.35 -17.26
CA THR A 797 -42.80 10.14 -16.08
C THR A 797 -42.78 9.23 -14.85
N ALA A 798 -42.02 9.64 -13.79
CA ALA A 798 -41.99 8.97 -12.49
C ALA A 798 -42.74 9.78 -11.42
N ILE A 799 -43.43 9.07 -10.53
CA ILE A 799 -44.00 9.63 -9.30
C ILE A 799 -43.60 8.76 -8.11
N ARG A 800 -43.12 9.37 -7.02
CA ARG A 800 -42.91 8.74 -5.71
C ARG A 800 -44.01 9.21 -4.77
N MET A 801 -44.69 8.31 -4.09
CA MET A 801 -45.77 8.62 -3.17
C MET A 801 -45.74 7.73 -1.93
N ASP A 802 -46.21 8.26 -0.82
CA ASP A 802 -46.41 7.51 0.40
C ASP A 802 -47.52 6.48 0.30
N ILE A 803 -47.20 5.22 0.57
CA ILE A 803 -48.17 4.11 0.51
C ILE A 803 -49.27 4.26 1.54
N SER A 804 -49.03 4.88 2.71
CA SER A 804 -50.08 5.11 3.72
C SER A 804 -51.27 5.96 3.17
N THR A 805 -51.01 6.77 2.12
CA THR A 805 -52.06 7.59 1.47
C THR A 805 -53.01 6.77 0.59
N ILE A 806 -52.66 5.51 0.28
CA ILE A 806 -53.45 4.61 -0.54
C ILE A 806 -54.42 3.89 0.39
N ARG A 807 -55.72 4.11 0.23
CA ARG A 807 -56.78 3.51 1.08
C ARG A 807 -56.80 1.98 0.96
N GLN A 808 -56.86 1.30 2.11
CA GLN A 808 -57.18 -0.13 2.15
C GLN A 808 -58.62 -0.40 1.80
N THR A 809 -58.86 -1.39 0.94
CA THR A 809 -60.18 -1.70 0.44
C THR A 809 -60.36 -3.21 0.23
N GLY A 810 -61.58 -3.69 0.17
CA GLY A 810 -61.86 -5.08 -0.06
C GLY A 810 -61.38 -5.60 -1.42
N ARG A 811 -61.18 -6.92 -1.50
CA ARG A 811 -60.54 -7.65 -2.60
C ARG A 811 -61.11 -7.34 -4.00
N ALA A 812 -62.44 -7.19 -4.15
CA ALA A 812 -63.11 -7.01 -5.44
C ALA A 812 -63.36 -5.53 -5.82
N ALA A 813 -62.82 -4.53 -5.06
CA ALA A 813 -63.02 -3.12 -5.36
C ALA A 813 -62.18 -2.67 -6.58
N GLN A 814 -62.61 -1.57 -7.23
CA GLN A 814 -61.91 -0.96 -8.40
C GLN A 814 -60.64 -0.20 -8.01
N GLY A 815 -60.48 0.15 -6.69
CA GLY A 815 -59.33 0.90 -6.23
C GLY A 815 -59.46 2.42 -6.39
N VAL A 816 -58.39 3.16 -6.11
CA VAL A 816 -58.28 4.62 -6.18
C VAL A 816 -57.30 5.03 -7.28
N LYS A 817 -57.43 6.26 -7.79
CA LYS A 817 -56.51 6.77 -8.79
C LYS A 817 -55.14 7.11 -8.10
N LEU A 818 -54.06 6.51 -8.53
CA LEU A 818 -52.69 6.71 -8.05
C LEU A 818 -52.02 7.86 -8.80
N ILE A 819 -52.21 7.93 -10.12
CA ILE A 819 -51.64 8.95 -10.99
C ILE A 819 -52.67 9.44 -12.03
N GLU A 820 -52.56 10.69 -12.46
CA GLU A 820 -53.44 11.28 -13.48
C GLU A 820 -52.86 11.05 -14.90
N LEU A 821 -53.39 10.07 -15.60
CA LEU A 821 -52.93 9.66 -16.95
C LEU A 821 -53.82 10.19 -18.07
N GLN A 822 -55.13 10.41 -17.81
CA GLN A 822 -56.14 10.73 -18.85
C GLN A 822 -55.84 12.00 -19.64
N LYS A 823 -55.20 13.00 -19.00
CA LYS A 823 -54.82 14.25 -19.67
C LYS A 823 -53.62 14.13 -20.62
N ARG A 824 -52.90 13.00 -20.58
CA ARG A 824 -51.64 12.79 -21.31
C ARG A 824 -51.68 11.65 -22.31
N ASN A 825 -52.78 10.92 -22.38
CA ASN A 825 -52.92 9.70 -23.19
C ASN A 825 -51.77 8.72 -22.95
N ASP A 826 -51.39 8.49 -21.67
CA ASP A 826 -50.29 7.67 -21.22
C ASP A 826 -50.79 6.45 -20.41
N SER A 827 -49.97 5.46 -20.19
CA SER A 827 -50.26 4.28 -19.39
C SER A 827 -49.13 3.97 -18.41
N LEU A 828 -49.46 3.31 -17.30
CA LEU A 828 -48.45 2.78 -16.36
C LEU A 828 -47.80 1.54 -16.94
N VAL A 829 -46.48 1.41 -16.71
CA VAL A 829 -45.66 0.28 -17.16
C VAL A 829 -45.11 -0.50 -16.00
N SER A 830 -44.65 0.20 -14.95
CA SER A 830 -43.97 -0.43 -13.81
C SER A 830 -44.20 0.34 -12.52
N GLY A 831 -44.10 -0.36 -11.40
CA GLY A 831 -44.03 0.21 -10.05
C GLY A 831 -43.01 -0.56 -9.21
N CYS A 832 -42.34 0.11 -8.28
CA CYS A 832 -41.49 -0.51 -7.29
C CYS A 832 -41.69 0.16 -5.93
N ILE A 833 -41.36 -0.58 -4.88
CA ILE A 833 -41.39 -0.13 -3.50
C ILE A 833 -40.02 0.45 -3.14
N VAL A 834 -40.02 1.55 -2.39
CA VAL A 834 -38.83 2.19 -1.83
C VAL A 834 -39.07 2.48 -0.35
N PRO A 835 -38.07 2.34 0.55
CA PRO A 835 -38.23 2.73 1.94
C PRO A 835 -38.50 4.22 2.06
N LYS A 836 -39.22 4.64 3.12
CA LYS A 836 -39.29 6.06 3.50
C LYS A 836 -37.92 6.52 3.94
N GLU A 837 -37.53 7.74 3.56
CA GLU A 837 -36.44 8.44 4.21
C GLU A 837 -36.89 8.83 5.64
N GLU A 838 -36.12 8.41 6.66
CA GLU A 838 -36.31 8.93 8.00
C GLU A 838 -35.94 10.43 7.95
N GLU A 839 -36.94 11.32 8.20
CA GLU A 839 -36.67 12.73 8.46
C GLU A 839 -35.83 12.81 9.74
N GLU A 840 -34.52 13.07 9.63
CA GLU A 840 -33.74 13.55 10.76
C GLU A 840 -34.46 14.80 11.32
N ASN A 841 -35.02 14.68 12.51
CA ASN A 841 -35.65 15.76 13.29
C ASN A 841 -34.59 16.83 13.62
N GLY A 842 -34.31 17.66 12.64
CA GLY A 842 -33.46 18.86 12.76
C GLY A 842 -34.23 20.14 12.90
N ASP A 843 -35.44 20.15 13.53
CA ASP A 843 -36.19 21.36 13.80
C ASP A 843 -36.89 21.29 15.17
N ALA A 844 -36.10 21.31 16.23
CA ALA A 844 -36.61 21.54 17.60
C ALA A 844 -35.70 22.48 18.38
N LEU A 845 -35.33 23.64 17.80
CA LEU A 845 -34.75 24.78 18.57
C LEU A 845 -34.78 26.08 17.75
N LEU A 846 -35.96 26.59 17.37
CA LEU A 846 -36.16 27.99 16.96
C LEU A 846 -37.66 28.34 16.92
N ASN A 847 -38.32 28.32 18.08
CA ASN A 847 -39.54 29.06 18.33
C ASN A 847 -39.55 29.47 19.82
N GLY A 848 -39.07 30.67 20.07
CA GLY A 848 -39.15 31.33 21.39
C GLY A 848 -38.65 32.73 21.27
N GLU A 849 -39.59 33.62 21.14
CA GLU A 849 -39.59 35.06 21.44
C GLU A 849 -39.62 36.05 20.28
N ASN A 850 -40.86 36.37 19.92
CA ASN A 850 -41.26 37.69 19.41
C ASN A 850 -41.27 38.70 20.54
N GLY A 851 -40.71 39.89 20.31
CA GLY A 851 -40.92 41.03 21.18
C GLY A 851 -40.05 42.24 20.85
N GLU A 852 -40.66 43.18 20.12
CA GLU A 852 -40.46 44.62 20.20
C GLU A 852 -39.46 45.39 19.34
N ASN A 853 -40.08 46.19 18.54
CA ASN A 853 -39.72 47.41 17.81
C ASN A 853 -38.60 48.29 18.41
N GLY A 854 -37.79 48.87 17.57
CA GLY A 854 -36.89 49.98 17.83
C GLY A 854 -36.33 50.57 16.56
N GLU A 855 -36.88 51.65 16.08
CA GLU A 855 -36.56 52.45 14.91
C GLU A 855 -35.15 53.05 14.92
N ILE A 856 -34.57 53.13 13.71
CA ILE A 856 -33.83 54.24 13.11
C ILE A 856 -32.59 54.82 13.85
N ASN A 857 -31.42 54.78 13.21
CA ASN A 857 -30.77 55.98 12.66
C ASN A 857 -29.51 55.63 11.83
N ASN A 858 -29.50 56.19 10.65
CA ASN A 858 -28.29 56.45 9.85
C ASN A 858 -27.35 57.36 10.63
N GLU A 859 -26.04 57.12 10.55
CA GLU A 859 -25.08 58.18 10.27
C GLU A 859 -23.75 57.61 9.74
N THR A 860 -23.40 58.17 8.65
CA THR A 860 -22.13 58.16 7.92
C THR A 860 -20.93 58.69 8.70
N ASN A 861 -19.76 58.23 8.29
CA ASN A 861 -18.41 58.84 8.30
C ASN A 861 -17.40 58.12 9.21
N GLU A 862 -16.35 57.63 8.72
CA GLU A 862 -15.12 57.94 7.97
C GLU A 862 -14.37 56.63 7.69
#